data_6e3c13bce210ca5e03a0c6a01e32752f
#
_entry.id   6e3c13bce210ca5e03a0c6a01e32752f
#
_cell.length_a   1.000
_cell.length_b   1.000
_cell.length_c   1.000
_cell.angle_alpha   90.00
_cell.angle_beta   90.00
_cell.angle_gamma   90.00
#
_symmetry.space_group_name_H-M   'P 1'
#
loop_
_entity.id
_entity.type
_entity.pdbx_description
1 polymer ?
#
loop_
_entity_poly.entity_id
_entity_poly.type
_entity_poly.pdbx_seq_one_letter_code
_entity_poly.pdbx_strand_id
1 'polypeptide(L)'
;MGINRRRRDANRSGDKVRNLNTSRGRRRSNTRNTASLNLRFVYEQLEFRKVLAPLFPVYVGETLTLGNPDSAAAAPYPLAETFNLSTNPTASKTLYLDFNGHRSVDNDWGHDIVFPAFDRDGNPGAFSDAELIEIQLMFQNVAEDFAPFDLNITTKEPTLDALIRSSVTDPVFGMRVVQTQATDGFGDGIGGVAYLNSFGPNEDTPCFSFNQGVNNGAMTISHEAGHTFGLRHDGLSGQAYHPGVGSGPTGWGPIMGAPFGKNLVQWSRGEYVGADNTEDDFAVITQVRNGVNFKTDDFGDTFATAANLPVTGRTASTYGFITRSTDVDMFKFKAGTGLSTFNIRGFQGNPNLDVVARVYNSVGTLVATSNPLDDVNASFSVNLNNGTYYLAIDGTGKDGVYTDYGSVGFYTLDADIPRPATVLGESGVIVGLTSTWRKINLPNSFDNPVVVMGTPTRLGGEPITVRVRNVTPNSFEARIDEWEYLDGVHGREDVSFLVLEAGSYTLPDGTLIKAGKSQVNHRWSAVNFSGAGAYTSAPIVLSQVVSTNENVAVTTRHRSVGTSGFEVRVQEEEAADRIHALETVSWVAIELGTGSYNGLDFEAAVTPNAVTHLNYTVNFATNFPSRPGFFAQMQSHNGGDPATVRHNGLTNRSATIFLEEERSFDAEVAHNPEVVGWLAMETGSLVLPPGGMPPEKMVMAPGKNGLKFETAGELAAAAALQRSWKEDTKPFGSHEGKCCCPGCSGESVLDDGQSGAGDLASLILGLKMQAPTNSGKAATQPLQSPGLFGPLTLAGAQTRGVSDSVERDWSSSSSKSNRTENNSDSPLFSTPGTKLL
;
A
#
# COMPACT_ATOMS: atom_id res chain seq x y z
N MET A 1 10.56 -42.67 -59.40
CA MET A 1 10.96 -44.00 -58.83
C MET A 1 10.29 -44.00 -57.46
N GLY A 2 9.25 -44.60 -57.27
CA GLY A 2 8.83 -46.01 -57.39
C GLY A 2 8.59 -46.46 -55.95
N ILE A 3 7.45 -46.71 -55.57
CA ILE A 3 6.50 -47.80 -55.60
C ILE A 3 6.24 -48.33 -54.19
N ASN A 4 4.99 -48.19 -53.80
CA ASN A 4 3.96 -49.19 -53.51
C ASN A 4 3.86 -49.81 -52.12
N ARG A 5 2.64 -49.58 -51.47
CA ARG A 5 1.47 -50.54 -51.42
C ARG A 5 1.62 -51.62 -50.37
N ARG A 6 0.72 -51.87 -49.51
CA ARG A 6 -0.72 -52.29 -49.47
C ARG A 6 -0.98 -52.77 -48.02
N ARG A 7 -2.13 -52.35 -47.41
CA ARG A 7 -3.44 -53.13 -47.26
C ARG A 7 -3.28 -54.44 -46.49
N ARG A 8 -4.03 -54.73 -45.49
CA ARG A 8 -5.42 -55.22 -45.33
C ARG A 8 -5.63 -55.63 -43.87
N ASP A 9 -6.70 -55.21 -43.29
CA ASP A 9 -8.03 -55.91 -43.03
C ASP A 9 -7.90 -57.01 -41.95
N ALA A 10 -8.68 -56.97 -40.98
CA ALA A 10 -10.08 -57.21 -40.73
C ALA A 10 -10.33 -58.24 -39.59
N ASN A 11 -11.27 -57.87 -38.80
CA ASN A 11 -12.43 -58.66 -38.36
C ASN A 11 -12.38 -59.56 -37.09
N ARG A 12 -13.36 -59.19 -36.31
CA ARG A 12 -14.49 -59.94 -35.73
C ARG A 12 -14.34 -60.66 -34.37
N SER A 13 -15.33 -60.21 -33.58
CA SER A 13 -16.36 -60.96 -32.79
C SER A 13 -15.86 -61.67 -31.57
N GLY A 14 -16.55 -61.67 -30.52
CA GLY A 14 -17.92 -61.63 -30.11
C GLY A 14 -18.05 -62.16 -28.71
N ASP A 15 -18.99 -61.64 -28.06
CA ASP A 15 -19.96 -62.26 -27.17
C ASP A 15 -19.62 -63.02 -25.90
N LYS A 16 -20.38 -62.56 -24.88
CA LYS A 16 -21.15 -63.33 -23.86
C LYS A 16 -20.62 -63.36 -22.43
N VAL A 17 -21.27 -62.54 -21.61
CA VAL A 17 -22.23 -62.86 -20.52
C VAL A 17 -21.84 -64.02 -19.58
N ARG A 18 -21.72 -63.72 -18.31
CA ARG A 18 -22.59 -64.13 -17.20
C ARG A 18 -22.10 -63.72 -15.82
N ASN A 19 -23.08 -63.33 -15.09
CA ASN A 19 -23.16 -63.16 -13.62
C ASN A 19 -22.59 -64.33 -12.80
N LEU A 20 -22.10 -64.00 -11.62
CA LEU A 20 -22.72 -64.47 -10.36
C LEU A 20 -21.95 -64.01 -9.10
N ASN A 21 -22.72 -63.49 -8.18
CA ASN A 21 -22.59 -63.38 -6.72
C ASN A 21 -21.54 -64.24 -6.00
N THR A 22 -20.83 -63.71 -5.00
CA THR A 22 -21.19 -63.90 -3.55
C THR A 22 -20.06 -63.43 -2.60
N SER A 23 -20.47 -62.63 -1.65
CA SER A 23 -20.21 -62.63 -0.20
C SER A 23 -18.81 -62.50 0.41
N ARG A 24 -18.79 -61.55 1.34
CA ARG A 24 -18.17 -61.50 2.66
C ARG A 24 -16.65 -61.41 2.82
N GLY A 25 -16.25 -60.34 3.46
CA GLY A 25 -14.99 -60.33 4.23
C GLY A 25 -14.59 -58.95 4.71
N ARG A 26 -14.99 -58.55 5.91
CA ARG A 26 -14.51 -57.40 6.68
C ARG A 26 -13.02 -57.41 6.82
N ARG A 27 -12.36 -56.25 6.54
CA ARG A 27 -11.25 -55.72 7.37
C ARG A 27 -11.12 -54.22 7.24
N ARG A 28 -11.17 -53.56 8.40
CA ARG A 28 -10.90 -52.14 8.61
C ARG A 28 -9.46 -51.87 8.31
N SER A 29 -9.13 -50.75 7.59
CA SER A 29 -7.93 -50.02 7.80
C SER A 29 -8.25 -48.53 7.68
N ASN A 30 -7.92 -47.84 8.76
CA ASN A 30 -7.95 -46.40 8.89
C ASN A 30 -6.97 -45.78 7.91
N THR A 31 -7.45 -44.91 7.05
CA THR A 31 -6.63 -43.85 6.45
C THR A 31 -7.36 -42.53 6.70
N ARG A 32 -6.70 -41.73 7.51
CA ARG A 32 -7.13 -40.37 7.86
C ARG A 32 -7.07 -39.50 6.60
N ASN A 33 -8.18 -38.88 6.28
CA ASN A 33 -8.30 -37.78 5.34
C ASN A 33 -7.48 -36.58 5.80
N THR A 34 -6.50 -36.16 4.99
CA THR A 34 -5.89 -34.85 4.97
C THR A 34 -6.34 -34.13 3.69
N ALA A 35 -7.58 -33.70 3.68
CA ALA A 35 -8.11 -32.82 2.62
C ALA A 35 -9.30 -32.01 3.17
N SER A 36 -9.05 -31.11 4.12
CA SER A 36 -10.05 -30.11 4.47
C SER A 36 -9.44 -28.90 5.21
N LEU A 37 -8.29 -28.40 4.76
CA LEU A 37 -7.69 -27.20 5.37
C LEU A 37 -7.49 -26.04 4.40
N ASN A 38 -7.80 -26.20 3.10
CA ASN A 38 -7.56 -25.12 2.12
C ASN A 38 -8.81 -24.36 1.64
N LEU A 39 -10.00 -24.68 2.15
CA LEU A 39 -11.23 -24.03 1.71
C LEU A 39 -11.76 -22.93 2.67
N ARG A 40 -11.14 -22.74 3.85
CA ARG A 40 -11.58 -21.74 4.83
C ARG A 40 -10.93 -20.36 4.69
N PHE A 41 -9.82 -20.27 3.97
CA PHE A 41 -9.10 -18.97 3.83
C PHE A 41 -9.63 -18.08 2.70
N VAL A 42 -10.38 -18.61 1.75
CA VAL A 42 -10.89 -17.85 0.60
C VAL A 42 -12.17 -17.07 0.92
N TYR A 43 -12.94 -17.49 1.92
CA TYR A 43 -14.22 -16.87 2.26
C TYR A 43 -14.12 -15.62 3.15
N GLU A 44 -13.05 -15.45 3.91
CA GLU A 44 -12.88 -14.29 4.80
C GLU A 44 -12.35 -13.04 4.08
N GLN A 45 -11.76 -13.18 2.89
CA GLN A 45 -11.32 -12.02 2.08
C GLN A 45 -12.46 -11.35 1.31
N LEU A 46 -13.57 -12.03 1.06
CA LEU A 46 -14.69 -11.51 0.28
C LEU A 46 -15.58 -10.51 1.05
N GLU A 47 -15.66 -10.58 2.37
CA GLU A 47 -16.51 -9.66 3.13
C GLU A 47 -15.88 -8.31 3.48
N PHE A 48 -14.56 -8.22 3.51
CA PHE A 48 -13.86 -6.93 3.74
C PHE A 48 -13.86 -6.02 2.52
N ARG A 49 -14.14 -6.56 1.32
CA ARG A 49 -14.18 -5.80 0.05
C ARG A 49 -15.51 -5.07 -0.18
N LYS A 50 -16.58 -5.40 0.53
CA LYS A 50 -17.91 -4.79 0.36
C LYS A 50 -18.07 -3.37 0.90
N VAL A 51 -17.09 -2.83 1.63
CA VAL A 51 -17.24 -1.51 2.30
C VAL A 51 -16.53 -0.37 1.57
N LEU A 52 -15.68 -0.64 0.56
CA LEU A 52 -14.87 0.41 -0.11
C LEU A 52 -14.70 0.19 -1.62
N ALA A 53 -15.58 -0.54 -2.30
CA ALA A 53 -15.55 -0.61 -3.76
C ALA A 53 -16.40 0.51 -4.36
N PRO A 54 -15.81 1.49 -5.05
CA PRO A 54 -16.58 2.30 -5.96
C PRO A 54 -16.90 1.44 -7.18
N LEU A 55 -18.14 1.26 -7.46
CA LEU A 55 -18.92 1.02 -8.69
C LEU A 55 -18.38 0.13 -9.83
N PHE A 56 -17.19 -0.40 -9.77
CA PHE A 56 -16.76 -1.54 -10.56
C PHE A 56 -16.60 -2.72 -9.62
N PRO A 57 -17.43 -3.77 -9.71
CA PRO A 57 -17.20 -4.97 -8.95
C PRO A 57 -15.89 -5.59 -9.43
N VAL A 58 -14.93 -5.66 -8.54
CA VAL A 58 -13.74 -6.48 -8.74
C VAL A 58 -14.22 -7.92 -8.84
N TYR A 59 -14.39 -8.42 -10.05
CA TYR A 59 -14.67 -9.82 -10.29
C TYR A 59 -13.39 -10.61 -9.95
N VAL A 60 -13.33 -11.15 -8.75
CA VAL A 60 -12.34 -12.14 -8.36
C VAL A 60 -13.00 -13.50 -8.54
N GLY A 61 -12.92 -14.04 -9.74
CA GLY A 61 -13.43 -15.37 -10.03
C GLY A 61 -13.00 -15.82 -11.40
N GLU A 62 -12.36 -16.91 -11.42
CA GLU A 62 -12.14 -17.90 -12.46
C GLU A 62 -12.25 -17.41 -13.91
N THR A 63 -11.21 -17.63 -14.66
CA THR A 63 -11.13 -17.55 -16.11
C THR A 63 -12.47 -17.93 -16.75
N LEU A 64 -13.17 -16.97 -17.35
CA LEU A 64 -14.28 -17.27 -18.25
C LEU A 64 -13.70 -18.05 -19.43
N THR A 65 -13.64 -19.36 -19.32
CA THR A 65 -13.54 -20.22 -20.48
C THR A 65 -14.86 -20.11 -21.22
N LEU A 66 -14.84 -19.40 -22.33
CA LEU A 66 -15.90 -19.47 -23.37
C LEU A 66 -16.04 -20.92 -23.83
N GLY A 67 -16.91 -21.68 -23.18
CA GLY A 67 -17.09 -23.08 -23.52
C GLY A 67 -18.04 -23.85 -22.62
N ASN A 68 -19.21 -23.31 -22.33
CA ASN A 68 -20.43 -24.08 -22.12
C ASN A 68 -21.65 -23.14 -21.99
N PRO A 69 -22.63 -23.19 -22.84
CA PRO A 69 -23.83 -22.34 -22.76
C PRO A 69 -24.73 -22.65 -21.54
N ASP A 70 -24.39 -23.59 -20.70
CA ASP A 70 -25.20 -24.03 -19.55
C ASP A 70 -24.67 -23.59 -18.17
N SER A 71 -23.58 -22.84 -18.08
CA SER A 71 -23.20 -22.21 -16.82
C SER A 71 -23.60 -20.74 -16.86
N ALA A 72 -24.73 -20.39 -16.25
CA ALA A 72 -25.14 -19.01 -16.06
C ALA A 72 -23.98 -18.22 -15.40
N ALA A 73 -23.49 -17.20 -16.10
CA ALA A 73 -22.52 -16.26 -15.52
C ALA A 73 -23.12 -15.69 -14.23
N ALA A 74 -22.35 -15.63 -13.16
CA ALA A 74 -22.84 -15.01 -11.94
C ALA A 74 -23.10 -13.53 -12.21
N ALA A 75 -24.26 -13.02 -11.78
CA ALA A 75 -24.60 -11.60 -11.92
C ALA A 75 -23.53 -10.71 -11.27
N PRO A 76 -22.98 -9.70 -11.97
CA PRO A 76 -22.02 -8.76 -11.40
C PRO A 76 -22.57 -7.99 -10.20
N TYR A 77 -23.86 -7.70 -10.21
CA TYR A 77 -24.58 -6.98 -9.15
C TYR A 77 -25.82 -7.78 -8.72
N PRO A 78 -26.39 -7.50 -7.54
CA PRO A 78 -27.73 -8.00 -7.23
C PRO A 78 -28.71 -7.66 -8.36
N LEU A 79 -29.50 -8.64 -8.83
CA LEU A 79 -30.39 -8.45 -9.97
C LEU A 79 -31.39 -7.30 -9.76
N ALA A 80 -31.82 -7.07 -8.52
CA ALA A 80 -32.70 -5.94 -8.17
C ALA A 80 -32.06 -4.56 -8.41
N GLU A 81 -30.74 -4.47 -8.54
CA GLU A 81 -30.00 -3.24 -8.78
C GLU A 81 -29.74 -2.97 -10.28
N THR A 82 -30.16 -3.86 -11.19
CA THR A 82 -29.87 -3.75 -12.62
C THR A 82 -30.25 -2.38 -13.20
N PHE A 83 -31.36 -1.80 -12.79
CA PHE A 83 -31.83 -0.48 -13.23
C PHE A 83 -31.49 0.63 -12.24
N ASN A 84 -30.43 0.45 -11.43
CA ASN A 84 -29.94 1.43 -10.48
C ASN A 84 -28.43 1.58 -10.52
N LEU A 85 -27.77 1.08 -11.58
CA LEU A 85 -26.33 1.13 -11.76
C LEU A 85 -25.90 2.53 -12.22
N SER A 86 -24.73 2.99 -11.77
CA SER A 86 -24.21 4.32 -12.10
C SER A 86 -22.71 4.35 -11.84
N THR A 87 -21.90 4.88 -12.75
CA THR A 87 -20.45 4.97 -12.59
C THR A 87 -20.00 6.22 -11.82
N ASN A 88 -20.64 7.35 -12.07
CA ASN A 88 -20.32 8.63 -11.43
C ASN A 88 -21.60 9.49 -11.26
N PRO A 89 -22.42 9.22 -10.25
CA PRO A 89 -23.69 9.94 -10.05
C PRO A 89 -23.52 11.43 -9.75
N THR A 90 -22.29 11.91 -9.55
CA THR A 90 -21.98 13.33 -9.32
C THR A 90 -21.53 14.05 -10.58
N ALA A 91 -21.25 13.35 -11.67
CA ALA A 91 -20.91 13.98 -12.94
C ALA A 91 -22.05 14.81 -13.49
N SER A 92 -21.72 15.91 -14.14
CA SER A 92 -22.70 16.82 -14.74
C SER A 92 -23.16 16.37 -16.11
N LYS A 93 -22.56 15.34 -16.67
CA LYS A 93 -22.90 14.74 -17.96
C LYS A 93 -23.29 13.29 -17.77
N THR A 94 -24.32 12.84 -18.47
CA THR A 94 -24.89 11.49 -18.30
C THR A 94 -25.09 10.80 -19.63
N LEU A 95 -24.69 9.54 -19.72
CA LEU A 95 -25.08 8.61 -20.74
C LEU A 95 -26.04 7.60 -20.11
N TYR A 96 -27.33 7.68 -20.42
CA TYR A 96 -28.35 6.83 -19.85
C TYR A 96 -28.62 5.65 -20.79
N LEU A 97 -28.34 4.45 -20.30
CA LEU A 97 -28.57 3.20 -21.00
C LEU A 97 -30.00 2.73 -20.72
N ASP A 98 -30.92 2.96 -21.67
CA ASP A 98 -32.33 2.67 -21.52
C ASP A 98 -32.67 1.30 -22.13
N PHE A 99 -32.89 0.33 -21.26
CA PHE A 99 -33.32 -1.04 -21.64
C PHE A 99 -34.84 -1.24 -21.44
N ASN A 100 -35.52 -0.25 -20.85
CA ASN A 100 -36.93 -0.40 -20.47
C ASN A 100 -37.91 -0.15 -21.64
N GLY A 101 -37.37 0.21 -22.80
CA GLY A 101 -38.15 0.67 -23.97
C GLY A 101 -38.45 2.16 -23.91
N HIS A 102 -38.66 2.75 -25.06
CA HIS A 102 -38.80 4.19 -25.21
C HIS A 102 -39.96 4.54 -26.10
N ARG A 103 -40.65 5.62 -25.79
CA ARG A 103 -41.64 6.23 -26.65
C ARG A 103 -41.14 7.58 -27.14
N SER A 104 -40.77 7.63 -28.42
CA SER A 104 -40.38 8.87 -29.10
C SER A 104 -41.64 9.66 -29.46
N VAL A 105 -41.76 10.87 -28.91
CA VAL A 105 -42.93 11.73 -29.13
C VAL A 105 -42.43 13.07 -29.65
N ASP A 106 -42.84 13.38 -30.89
CA ASP A 106 -42.60 14.69 -31.54
C ASP A 106 -41.15 15.16 -31.46
N ASN A 107 -40.16 14.25 -31.69
CA ASN A 107 -38.75 14.57 -31.76
C ASN A 107 -38.20 14.35 -33.19
N ASP A 108 -36.91 14.52 -33.40
CA ASP A 108 -36.24 14.40 -34.68
C ASP A 108 -36.47 13.03 -35.40
N TRP A 109 -36.77 11.95 -34.61
CA TRP A 109 -37.07 10.64 -35.19
C TRP A 109 -38.51 10.48 -35.70
N GLY A 110 -39.44 11.37 -35.35
CA GLY A 110 -40.82 11.38 -35.82
C GLY A 110 -41.86 11.47 -34.72
N HIS A 111 -43.12 11.15 -35.08
CA HIS A 111 -44.26 11.31 -34.17
C HIS A 111 -44.69 9.97 -33.62
N ASP A 112 -44.69 9.85 -32.28
CA ASP A 112 -45.34 8.75 -31.53
C ASP A 112 -44.88 7.33 -31.93
N ILE A 113 -43.55 7.11 -31.94
CA ILE A 113 -42.96 5.79 -32.22
C ILE A 113 -42.66 5.12 -30.87
N VAL A 114 -43.11 3.85 -30.75
CA VAL A 114 -42.86 3.04 -29.55
C VAL A 114 -41.82 1.99 -29.84
N PHE A 115 -40.70 2.06 -29.10
CA PHE A 115 -39.65 1.05 -29.11
C PHE A 115 -39.83 0.14 -27.90
N PRO A 116 -39.95 -1.19 -28.05
CA PRO A 116 -40.14 -2.11 -26.96
C PRO A 116 -38.90 -2.18 -26.08
N ALA A 117 -39.08 -2.66 -24.85
CA ALA A 117 -37.97 -3.00 -23.95
C ALA A 117 -37.04 -4.05 -24.58
N PHE A 118 -35.81 -4.08 -24.11
CA PHE A 118 -34.84 -5.12 -24.45
C PHE A 118 -35.42 -6.48 -24.10
N ASP A 119 -35.42 -7.42 -25.06
CA ASP A 119 -36.07 -8.71 -24.94
C ASP A 119 -35.27 -9.78 -25.71
N ARG A 120 -34.90 -10.84 -25.04
CA ARG A 120 -34.14 -11.97 -25.57
C ARG A 120 -34.94 -13.26 -25.61
N ASP A 121 -35.96 -13.37 -24.77
CA ASP A 121 -36.70 -14.60 -24.56
C ASP A 121 -38.13 -14.56 -25.21
N GLY A 122 -38.49 -13.42 -25.81
CA GLY A 122 -39.78 -13.22 -26.44
C GLY A 122 -40.89 -12.80 -25.47
N ASN A 123 -40.51 -12.34 -24.26
CA ASN A 123 -41.46 -11.86 -23.27
C ASN A 123 -41.21 -10.38 -22.89
N PRO A 124 -41.57 -9.43 -23.74
CA PRO A 124 -41.23 -8.01 -23.52
C PRO A 124 -41.90 -7.36 -22.31
N GLY A 125 -42.74 -8.12 -21.60
CA GLY A 125 -43.44 -7.62 -20.39
C GLY A 125 -42.68 -7.81 -19.08
N ALA A 126 -41.57 -8.54 -19.05
CA ALA A 126 -40.79 -8.79 -17.85
C ALA A 126 -39.38 -9.24 -18.25
N PHE A 127 -38.36 -8.77 -17.48
CA PHE A 127 -36.98 -9.22 -17.67
C PHE A 127 -36.74 -10.52 -16.94
N SER A 128 -36.16 -11.50 -17.62
CA SER A 128 -35.62 -12.71 -17.01
C SER A 128 -34.29 -12.43 -16.31
N ASP A 129 -33.87 -13.32 -15.39
CA ASP A 129 -32.57 -13.22 -14.72
C ASP A 129 -31.40 -13.17 -15.73
N ALA A 130 -31.50 -13.88 -16.84
CA ALA A 130 -30.51 -13.90 -17.90
C ALA A 130 -30.39 -12.53 -18.60
N GLU A 131 -31.49 -11.88 -18.89
CA GLU A 131 -31.52 -10.53 -19.47
C GLU A 131 -31.00 -9.49 -18.49
N LEU A 132 -31.34 -9.59 -17.20
CA LEU A 132 -30.82 -8.70 -16.17
C LEU A 132 -29.29 -8.83 -16.06
N ILE A 133 -28.73 -10.03 -16.14
CA ILE A 133 -27.29 -10.27 -16.18
C ILE A 133 -26.67 -9.68 -17.44
N GLU A 134 -27.28 -9.91 -18.61
CA GLU A 134 -26.79 -9.36 -19.88
C GLU A 134 -26.75 -7.83 -19.87
N ILE A 135 -27.79 -7.18 -19.35
CA ILE A 135 -27.84 -5.72 -19.14
C ILE A 135 -26.69 -5.24 -18.23
N GLN A 136 -26.46 -5.92 -17.11
CA GLN A 136 -25.37 -5.58 -16.19
C GLN A 136 -24.00 -5.70 -16.86
N LEU A 137 -23.78 -6.74 -17.66
CA LEU A 137 -22.53 -6.94 -18.40
C LEU A 137 -22.34 -5.92 -19.53
N MET A 138 -23.42 -5.55 -20.26
CA MET A 138 -23.37 -4.46 -21.23
C MET A 138 -23.03 -3.13 -20.55
N PHE A 139 -23.66 -2.84 -19.42
CA PHE A 139 -23.36 -1.64 -18.63
C PHE A 139 -21.87 -1.59 -18.26
N GLN A 140 -21.26 -2.71 -17.82
CA GLN A 140 -19.85 -2.74 -17.47
C GLN A 140 -18.92 -2.49 -18.65
N ASN A 141 -19.22 -3.07 -19.82
CA ASN A 141 -18.44 -2.85 -21.03
C ASN A 141 -18.51 -1.37 -21.48
N VAL A 142 -19.70 -0.78 -21.52
CA VAL A 142 -19.88 0.64 -21.86
C VAL A 142 -19.19 1.54 -20.81
N ALA A 143 -19.26 1.17 -19.54
CA ALA A 143 -18.58 1.89 -18.47
C ALA A 143 -17.04 1.86 -18.62
N GLU A 144 -16.48 0.78 -19.14
CA GLU A 144 -15.06 0.67 -19.49
C GLU A 144 -14.70 1.57 -20.66
N ASP A 145 -15.48 1.55 -21.75
CA ASP A 145 -15.24 2.38 -22.93
C ASP A 145 -15.17 3.88 -22.59
N PHE A 146 -15.96 4.32 -21.62
CA PHE A 146 -16.01 5.69 -21.15
C PHE A 146 -15.28 5.92 -19.82
N ALA A 147 -14.51 4.92 -19.34
CA ALA A 147 -13.79 5.01 -18.06
C ALA A 147 -12.85 6.22 -17.94
N PRO A 148 -12.18 6.70 -19.01
CA PRO A 148 -11.29 7.85 -18.94
C PRO A 148 -11.98 9.19 -18.69
N PHE A 149 -13.32 9.26 -18.87
CA PHE A 149 -14.04 10.54 -18.90
C PHE A 149 -14.83 10.80 -17.62
N ASP A 150 -14.95 12.07 -17.25
CA ASP A 150 -15.86 12.55 -16.20
C ASP A 150 -17.30 12.57 -16.74
N LEU A 151 -17.84 11.36 -16.90
CA LEU A 151 -19.15 11.07 -17.47
C LEU A 151 -19.83 10.01 -16.59
N ASN A 152 -21.12 10.17 -16.34
CA ASN A 152 -21.91 9.17 -15.64
C ASN A 152 -22.56 8.21 -16.63
N ILE A 153 -22.13 6.95 -16.66
CA ILE A 153 -22.84 5.87 -17.35
C ILE A 153 -23.84 5.28 -16.36
N THR A 154 -25.12 5.18 -16.73
CA THR A 154 -26.14 4.74 -15.78
C THR A 154 -27.27 3.96 -16.45
N THR A 155 -27.77 2.93 -15.77
CA THR A 155 -29.05 2.26 -16.11
C THR A 155 -30.22 2.84 -15.31
N LYS A 156 -29.93 3.73 -14.35
CA LYS A 156 -30.95 4.42 -13.58
C LYS A 156 -31.51 5.57 -14.41
N GLU A 157 -32.81 5.55 -14.67
CA GLU A 157 -33.46 6.61 -15.39
C GLU A 157 -33.31 7.98 -14.71
N PRO A 158 -32.64 8.94 -15.34
CA PRO A 158 -32.52 10.30 -14.82
C PRO A 158 -33.81 11.10 -15.13
N THR A 159 -33.90 12.27 -14.52
CA THR A 159 -34.96 13.22 -14.95
C THR A 159 -34.69 13.68 -16.38
N LEU A 160 -35.72 13.98 -17.13
CA LEU A 160 -35.57 14.45 -18.50
C LEU A 160 -34.69 15.72 -18.58
N ASP A 161 -34.82 16.64 -17.62
CA ASP A 161 -34.00 17.84 -17.53
C ASP A 161 -32.48 17.54 -17.38
N ALA A 162 -32.13 16.34 -16.94
CA ALA A 162 -30.73 15.91 -16.85
C ALA A 162 -30.20 15.27 -18.16
N LEU A 163 -31.06 15.03 -19.12
CA LEU A 163 -30.70 14.53 -20.45
C LEU A 163 -30.72 15.59 -21.53
N ILE A 164 -31.65 16.55 -21.46
CA ILE A 164 -31.78 17.62 -22.46
C ILE A 164 -30.94 18.84 -22.05
N ARG A 165 -30.43 19.56 -23.05
CA ARG A 165 -29.72 20.79 -22.88
C ARG A 165 -30.62 21.98 -23.10
N SER A 166 -31.11 22.58 -22.03
CA SER A 166 -32.08 23.69 -22.05
C SER A 166 -31.52 25.01 -22.59
N SER A 167 -30.17 25.20 -22.51
CA SER A 167 -29.47 26.40 -23.01
C SER A 167 -27.98 26.14 -23.24
N VAL A 168 -27.30 27.07 -23.89
CA VAL A 168 -25.81 26.99 -24.07
C VAL A 168 -25.02 27.08 -22.77
N THR A 169 -25.65 27.58 -21.71
CA THR A 169 -25.06 27.70 -20.37
C THR A 169 -25.51 26.61 -19.42
N ASP A 170 -26.32 25.68 -19.89
CA ASP A 170 -26.78 24.56 -19.09
C ASP A 170 -25.59 23.63 -18.76
N PRO A 171 -25.24 23.45 -17.47
CA PRO A 171 -24.13 22.61 -17.07
C PRO A 171 -24.49 21.12 -17.01
N VAL A 172 -25.79 20.77 -16.93
CA VAL A 172 -26.26 19.39 -16.70
C VAL A 172 -27.09 18.93 -17.90
N PHE A 173 -26.58 17.96 -18.63
CA PHE A 173 -27.26 17.35 -19.75
C PHE A 173 -26.61 15.99 -20.09
N GLY A 174 -27.22 15.23 -20.98
CA GLY A 174 -26.74 13.93 -21.35
C GLY A 174 -27.27 13.42 -22.66
N MET A 175 -27.30 12.09 -22.77
CA MET A 175 -27.86 11.37 -23.92
C MET A 175 -28.55 10.10 -23.43
N ARG A 176 -29.72 9.81 -23.96
CA ARG A 176 -30.39 8.50 -23.82
C ARG A 176 -29.93 7.60 -24.96
N VAL A 177 -29.46 6.40 -24.62
CA VAL A 177 -29.17 5.32 -25.58
C VAL A 177 -30.21 4.23 -25.37
N VAL A 178 -31.10 4.02 -26.30
CA VAL A 178 -32.14 3.00 -26.21
C VAL A 178 -31.61 1.69 -26.77
N GLN A 179 -31.49 0.68 -25.93
CA GLN A 179 -31.16 -0.68 -26.36
C GLN A 179 -32.45 -1.47 -26.58
N THR A 180 -32.74 -1.83 -27.83
CA THR A 180 -33.91 -2.55 -28.21
C THR A 180 -33.63 -3.48 -29.42
N GLN A 181 -34.43 -4.48 -29.63
CA GLN A 181 -34.32 -5.34 -30.85
C GLN A 181 -35.18 -4.87 -32.03
N ALA A 182 -36.03 -3.89 -31.82
CA ALA A 182 -36.94 -3.40 -32.84
C ALA A 182 -36.30 -2.33 -33.73
N THR A 183 -36.19 -2.60 -35.01
CA THR A 183 -35.65 -1.67 -36.02
C THR A 183 -36.76 -0.93 -36.80
N ASP A 184 -37.98 -0.91 -36.27
CA ASP A 184 -39.17 -0.35 -36.93
C ASP A 184 -38.91 1.12 -37.30
N GLY A 185 -38.98 1.39 -38.61
CA GLY A 185 -38.77 2.71 -39.20
C GLY A 185 -37.33 2.99 -39.67
N PHE A 186 -36.32 2.18 -39.29
CA PHE A 186 -34.93 2.42 -39.69
C PHE A 186 -34.42 1.46 -40.79
N GLY A 187 -35.06 0.31 -40.99
CA GLY A 187 -34.74 -0.70 -42.02
C GLY A 187 -34.07 -1.95 -41.44
N ASP A 188 -33.99 -3.00 -42.26
CA ASP A 188 -33.44 -4.28 -41.87
C ASP A 188 -31.90 -4.26 -41.89
N GLY A 189 -31.27 -4.89 -40.89
CA GLY A 189 -29.82 -5.14 -40.83
C GLY A 189 -29.01 -3.95 -40.33
N ILE A 190 -29.62 -2.97 -39.67
CA ILE A 190 -28.98 -1.84 -39.03
C ILE A 190 -28.58 -2.23 -37.59
N GLY A 191 -27.33 -2.01 -37.20
CA GLY A 191 -26.84 -2.33 -35.86
C GLY A 191 -27.22 -1.27 -34.83
N GLY A 192 -27.30 0.00 -35.25
CA GLY A 192 -27.66 1.13 -34.42
C GLY A 192 -27.86 2.38 -35.24
N VAL A 193 -28.25 3.46 -34.63
CA VAL A 193 -28.46 4.76 -35.32
C VAL A 193 -28.34 5.93 -34.31
N ALA A 194 -27.64 6.97 -34.73
CA ALA A 194 -27.51 8.21 -33.98
C ALA A 194 -27.44 9.42 -34.89
N TYR A 195 -27.87 10.56 -34.39
CA TYR A 195 -27.55 11.84 -35.01
C TYR A 195 -26.13 12.29 -34.63
N LEU A 196 -25.36 12.65 -35.66
CA LEU A 196 -24.00 13.14 -35.42
C LEU A 196 -24.03 14.47 -34.66
N ASN A 197 -23.20 14.60 -33.65
CA ASN A 197 -23.12 15.80 -32.82
C ASN A 197 -24.38 16.14 -32.01
N SER A 198 -25.15 15.19 -31.58
CA SER A 198 -26.43 15.37 -30.88
C SER A 198 -26.31 15.27 -29.36
N PHE A 199 -25.10 15.08 -28.74
CA PHE A 199 -24.94 14.99 -27.29
C PHE A 199 -25.46 16.26 -26.62
N GLY A 200 -26.39 16.11 -25.69
CA GLY A 200 -27.16 17.19 -25.11
C GLY A 200 -28.20 17.77 -26.06
N PRO A 201 -29.18 16.95 -26.48
CA PRO A 201 -30.27 17.38 -27.36
C PRO A 201 -31.16 18.42 -26.66
N ASN A 202 -31.90 19.21 -27.40
CA ASN A 202 -32.87 20.17 -26.86
C ASN A 202 -34.25 19.58 -26.55
N GLU A 203 -34.46 18.33 -26.91
CA GLU A 203 -35.63 17.50 -26.65
C GLU A 203 -35.19 16.04 -26.51
N ASP A 204 -36.03 15.13 -26.00
CA ASP A 204 -35.66 13.73 -25.83
C ASP A 204 -35.49 12.99 -27.16
N THR A 205 -34.34 13.22 -27.82
CA THR A 205 -33.96 12.59 -29.09
C THR A 205 -32.85 11.58 -28.78
N PRO A 206 -33.15 10.31 -28.49
CA PRO A 206 -32.14 9.30 -28.14
C PRO A 206 -31.33 8.86 -29.36
N CYS A 207 -30.23 8.15 -29.15
CA CYS A 207 -29.68 7.22 -30.13
C CYS A 207 -30.12 5.78 -29.77
N PHE A 208 -29.97 4.87 -30.73
CA PHE A 208 -30.47 3.51 -30.61
C PHE A 208 -29.37 2.49 -30.90
N SER A 209 -29.38 1.40 -30.16
CA SER A 209 -28.59 0.20 -30.40
C SER A 209 -29.56 -0.99 -30.58
N PHE A 210 -29.40 -1.75 -31.67
CA PHE A 210 -30.24 -2.88 -32.02
C PHE A 210 -29.52 -4.23 -31.94
N ASN A 211 -28.19 -4.21 -31.85
CA ASN A 211 -27.40 -5.42 -31.70
C ASN A 211 -27.61 -6.04 -30.33
N GLN A 212 -27.66 -7.35 -30.30
CA GLN A 212 -27.88 -8.14 -29.09
C GLN A 212 -26.61 -8.88 -28.69
N GLY A 213 -26.57 -9.36 -27.45
CA GLY A 213 -25.42 -10.01 -26.83
C GLY A 213 -24.50 -9.01 -26.19
N VAL A 214 -23.88 -9.42 -25.09
CA VAL A 214 -23.10 -8.54 -24.20
C VAL A 214 -22.09 -7.67 -24.96
N ASN A 215 -21.21 -8.29 -25.75
CA ASN A 215 -20.13 -7.56 -26.42
C ASN A 215 -20.62 -6.74 -27.61
N ASN A 216 -21.51 -7.31 -28.43
CA ASN A 216 -22.00 -6.62 -29.62
C ASN A 216 -22.95 -5.48 -29.26
N GLY A 217 -23.83 -5.69 -28.28
CA GLY A 217 -24.74 -4.66 -27.78
C GLY A 217 -23.99 -3.51 -27.15
N ALA A 218 -23.07 -3.80 -26.22
CA ALA A 218 -22.26 -2.78 -25.56
C ALA A 218 -21.42 -1.97 -26.55
N MET A 219 -20.73 -2.65 -27.46
CA MET A 219 -19.93 -1.98 -28.50
C MET A 219 -20.79 -1.06 -29.38
N THR A 220 -22.01 -1.50 -29.77
CA THR A 220 -22.92 -0.67 -30.57
C THR A 220 -23.44 0.52 -29.74
N ILE A 221 -23.73 0.33 -28.45
CA ILE A 221 -24.09 1.44 -27.55
C ILE A 221 -22.96 2.49 -27.51
N SER A 222 -21.72 2.07 -27.35
CA SER A 222 -20.55 2.98 -27.30
C SER A 222 -20.31 3.65 -28.65
N HIS A 223 -20.48 2.93 -29.76
CA HIS A 223 -20.38 3.43 -31.12
C HIS A 223 -21.42 4.53 -31.40
N GLU A 224 -22.70 4.26 -31.16
CA GLU A 224 -23.78 5.24 -31.38
C GLU A 224 -23.65 6.44 -30.42
N ALA A 225 -23.27 6.22 -29.17
CA ALA A 225 -22.91 7.30 -28.25
C ALA A 225 -21.77 8.14 -28.80
N GLY A 226 -20.73 7.52 -29.39
CA GLY A 226 -19.62 8.18 -30.08
C GLY A 226 -20.09 9.14 -31.16
N HIS A 227 -21.05 8.74 -32.01
CA HIS A 227 -21.68 9.62 -33.01
C HIS A 227 -22.35 10.84 -32.37
N THR A 228 -22.99 10.67 -31.20
CA THR A 228 -23.62 11.82 -30.55
C THR A 228 -22.59 12.84 -30.07
N PHE A 229 -21.39 12.43 -29.66
CA PHE A 229 -20.27 13.32 -29.34
C PHE A 229 -19.69 13.98 -30.61
N GLY A 230 -19.90 13.41 -31.79
CA GLY A 230 -19.42 13.95 -33.05
C GLY A 230 -18.44 13.09 -33.81
N LEU A 231 -18.14 11.88 -33.33
CA LEU A 231 -17.24 10.95 -33.99
C LEU A 231 -17.82 10.38 -35.27
N ARG A 232 -16.97 10.13 -36.23
CA ARG A 232 -17.29 9.46 -37.48
C ARG A 232 -16.75 8.05 -37.48
N HIS A 233 -17.16 7.24 -38.47
CA HIS A 233 -16.71 5.88 -38.60
C HIS A 233 -15.19 5.81 -38.81
N ASP A 234 -14.60 4.85 -38.15
CA ASP A 234 -13.24 4.38 -38.39
C ASP A 234 -13.25 3.32 -39.48
N GLY A 235 -12.85 3.72 -40.68
CA GLY A 235 -12.81 2.86 -41.85
C GLY A 235 -11.43 2.26 -42.11
N LEU A 236 -11.39 1.35 -43.10
CA LEU A 236 -10.15 0.69 -43.50
C LEU A 236 -10.03 0.64 -45.02
N SER A 237 -9.10 1.40 -45.60
CA SER A 237 -8.77 1.32 -47.01
C SER A 237 -10.00 1.46 -47.97
N GLY A 238 -10.91 2.36 -47.64
CA GLY A 238 -12.14 2.62 -48.39
C GLY A 238 -13.35 1.77 -48.00
N GLN A 239 -13.22 0.94 -46.95
CA GLN A 239 -14.36 0.31 -46.28
C GLN A 239 -14.87 1.25 -45.18
N ALA A 240 -16.16 1.43 -45.08
CA ALA A 240 -16.78 2.36 -44.13
C ALA A 240 -16.48 2.03 -42.64
N TYR A 241 -16.18 0.76 -42.37
CA TYR A 241 -15.93 0.27 -41.02
C TYR A 241 -14.66 -0.59 -40.99
N HIS A 242 -13.81 -0.39 -40.02
CA HIS A 242 -12.71 -1.28 -39.70
C HIS A 242 -13.22 -2.55 -39.00
N PRO A 243 -13.03 -3.75 -39.56
CA PRO A 243 -13.59 -4.98 -38.98
C PRO A 243 -12.80 -5.56 -37.79
N GLY A 244 -11.77 -4.84 -37.36
CA GLY A 244 -10.77 -5.31 -36.42
C GLY A 244 -9.74 -6.28 -37.02
N VAL A 245 -8.63 -6.46 -36.32
CA VAL A 245 -7.51 -7.34 -36.70
C VAL A 245 -7.16 -8.30 -35.58
N GLY A 246 -6.48 -9.40 -35.91
CA GLY A 246 -6.04 -10.39 -34.94
C GLY A 246 -7.19 -11.18 -34.30
N SER A 247 -6.85 -11.97 -33.29
CA SER A 247 -7.75 -12.81 -32.49
C SER A 247 -7.16 -13.04 -31.09
N GLY A 248 -7.97 -13.59 -30.18
CA GLY A 248 -7.56 -13.82 -28.79
C GLY A 248 -7.55 -12.52 -27.98
N PRO A 249 -6.86 -12.48 -26.84
CA PRO A 249 -6.90 -11.33 -25.91
C PRO A 249 -6.51 -10.00 -26.55
N THR A 250 -5.53 -10.01 -27.46
CA THR A 250 -5.04 -8.81 -28.19
C THR A 250 -5.64 -8.67 -29.60
N GLY A 251 -6.75 -9.36 -29.90
CA GLY A 251 -7.54 -9.12 -31.10
C GLY A 251 -8.21 -7.77 -30.97
N TRP A 252 -7.84 -6.81 -31.83
CA TRP A 252 -8.10 -5.38 -31.69
C TRP A 252 -9.04 -4.84 -32.76
N GLY A 253 -9.76 -3.77 -32.40
CA GLY A 253 -10.40 -2.90 -33.36
C GLY A 253 -10.96 -1.62 -32.73
N PRO A 254 -11.15 -0.56 -33.56
CA PRO A 254 -11.61 0.72 -33.05
C PRO A 254 -13.13 0.67 -32.77
N ILE A 255 -13.59 1.36 -31.72
CA ILE A 255 -14.98 1.45 -31.29
C ILE A 255 -15.85 2.03 -32.43
N MET A 256 -15.35 3.05 -33.13
CA MET A 256 -16.05 3.65 -34.28
C MET A 256 -15.93 2.83 -35.57
N GLY A 257 -15.34 1.65 -35.53
CA GLY A 257 -15.41 0.61 -36.57
C GLY A 257 -16.54 -0.36 -36.36
N ALA A 258 -16.34 -1.63 -36.81
CA ALA A 258 -17.23 -2.75 -36.55
C ALA A 258 -16.43 -3.99 -36.11
N PRO A 259 -15.69 -3.92 -34.99
CA PRO A 259 -14.77 -4.96 -34.56
C PRO A 259 -15.47 -6.07 -33.78
N PHE A 260 -16.59 -6.56 -34.33
CA PHE A 260 -17.36 -7.63 -33.73
C PHE A 260 -16.52 -8.89 -33.49
N GLY A 261 -16.57 -9.40 -32.25
CA GLY A 261 -15.80 -10.56 -31.83
C GLY A 261 -14.31 -10.29 -31.55
N LYS A 262 -13.89 -9.03 -31.45
CA LYS A 262 -12.59 -8.64 -30.92
C LYS A 262 -12.68 -8.50 -29.41
N ASN A 263 -11.56 -8.81 -28.72
CA ASN A 263 -11.51 -8.70 -27.27
C ASN A 263 -11.10 -7.29 -26.82
N LEU A 264 -10.10 -6.71 -27.47
CA LEU A 264 -9.61 -5.37 -27.19
C LEU A 264 -10.30 -4.37 -28.12
N VAL A 265 -11.11 -3.47 -27.58
CA VAL A 265 -11.78 -2.41 -28.33
C VAL A 265 -11.31 -1.06 -27.81
N GLN A 266 -11.05 -0.10 -28.68
CA GLN A 266 -10.41 1.15 -28.28
C GLN A 266 -10.93 2.33 -29.08
N TRP A 267 -10.90 3.51 -28.46
CA TRP A 267 -10.97 4.79 -29.18
C TRP A 267 -9.72 4.96 -30.02
N SER A 268 -9.84 5.62 -31.17
CA SER A 268 -8.78 5.69 -32.18
C SER A 268 -8.51 7.14 -32.60
N ARG A 269 -7.40 7.34 -33.26
CA ARG A 269 -7.07 8.55 -34.04
C ARG A 269 -6.51 8.18 -35.41
N GLY A 270 -6.88 6.99 -35.90
CA GLY A 270 -6.39 6.49 -37.16
C GLY A 270 -4.93 6.06 -37.19
N GLU A 271 -4.40 5.57 -36.09
CA GLU A 271 -3.01 5.13 -35.95
C GLU A 271 -2.73 3.73 -36.53
N TYR A 272 -3.70 3.11 -37.12
CA TYR A 272 -3.58 1.82 -37.80
C TYR A 272 -3.34 1.94 -39.31
N VAL A 273 -2.75 0.93 -39.91
CA VAL A 273 -2.40 0.93 -41.33
C VAL A 273 -3.67 0.91 -42.18
N GLY A 274 -3.82 1.88 -43.08
CA GLY A 274 -4.97 1.99 -44.00
C GLY A 274 -6.16 2.72 -43.41
N ALA A 275 -5.98 3.45 -42.31
CA ALA A 275 -7.00 4.34 -41.77
C ALA A 275 -7.43 5.37 -42.79
N ASP A 276 -8.74 5.57 -42.92
CA ASP A 276 -9.33 6.64 -43.77
C ASP A 276 -10.02 7.72 -42.92
N ASN A 277 -10.11 7.51 -41.60
CA ASN A 277 -10.42 8.50 -40.58
C ASN A 277 -9.21 8.71 -39.67
N THR A 278 -8.86 9.96 -39.40
CA THR A 278 -7.74 10.35 -38.52
C THR A 278 -8.17 11.40 -37.48
N GLU A 279 -9.48 11.44 -37.18
CA GLU A 279 -9.95 12.30 -36.11
C GLU A 279 -9.45 11.73 -34.75
N ASP A 280 -9.15 12.62 -33.84
CA ASP A 280 -8.72 12.28 -32.50
C ASP A 280 -9.98 12.11 -31.64
N ASP A 281 -10.39 10.87 -31.40
CA ASP A 281 -11.63 10.53 -30.68
C ASP A 281 -11.69 11.18 -29.29
N PHE A 282 -10.60 11.16 -28.55
CA PHE A 282 -10.55 11.80 -27.24
C PHE A 282 -10.72 13.32 -27.33
N ALA A 283 -10.11 13.95 -28.34
CA ALA A 283 -10.27 15.38 -28.55
C ALA A 283 -11.69 15.75 -28.98
N VAL A 284 -12.37 14.88 -29.76
CA VAL A 284 -13.76 15.07 -30.15
C VAL A 284 -14.70 14.90 -28.98
N ILE A 285 -14.58 13.84 -28.21
CA ILE A 285 -15.40 13.59 -27.00
C ILE A 285 -15.27 14.75 -26.00
N THR A 286 -14.03 15.24 -25.78
CA THR A 286 -13.76 16.31 -24.82
C THR A 286 -13.90 17.72 -25.37
N GLN A 287 -14.51 17.91 -26.56
CA GLN A 287 -14.80 19.23 -27.06
C GLN A 287 -15.68 20.04 -26.12
N VAL A 288 -15.44 21.35 -26.07
CA VAL A 288 -16.18 22.30 -25.21
C VAL A 288 -17.69 22.17 -25.37
N ARG A 289 -18.19 21.87 -26.60
CA ARG A 289 -19.62 21.70 -26.84
C ARG A 289 -20.23 20.51 -26.09
N ASN A 290 -19.47 19.44 -25.90
CA ASN A 290 -19.90 18.23 -25.22
C ASN A 290 -19.82 18.41 -23.69
N GLY A 291 -18.93 19.28 -23.22
CA GLY A 291 -18.77 19.59 -21.79
C GLY A 291 -18.26 18.40 -20.98
N VAL A 292 -17.76 17.35 -21.62
CA VAL A 292 -17.13 16.19 -21.02
C VAL A 292 -15.62 16.47 -20.89
N ASN A 293 -15.05 16.14 -19.75
CA ASN A 293 -13.62 16.24 -19.49
C ASN A 293 -13.05 14.86 -19.22
N PHE A 294 -11.73 14.73 -19.25
CA PHE A 294 -11.10 13.57 -18.67
C PHE A 294 -11.31 13.53 -17.16
N LYS A 295 -11.35 12.34 -16.59
CA LYS A 295 -11.23 12.17 -15.14
C LYS A 295 -9.92 12.77 -14.63
N THR A 296 -9.94 13.19 -13.39
CA THR A 296 -8.70 13.53 -12.68
C THR A 296 -7.91 12.25 -12.48
N ASP A 297 -6.61 12.32 -12.76
CA ASP A 297 -5.64 11.27 -12.49
C ASP A 297 -5.70 10.85 -11.00
N ASP A 298 -5.75 9.54 -10.73
CA ASP A 298 -5.92 8.97 -9.39
C ASP A 298 -4.58 8.65 -8.71
N PHE A 299 -3.50 8.43 -9.47
CA PHE A 299 -2.16 8.23 -8.95
C PHE A 299 -1.15 9.06 -9.76
N GLY A 300 -0.04 9.41 -9.15
CA GLY A 300 0.93 10.30 -9.82
C GLY A 300 1.97 9.54 -10.63
N ASP A 301 2.41 10.12 -11.74
CA ASP A 301 3.22 9.53 -12.82
C ASP A 301 4.71 9.36 -12.51
N THR A 302 5.21 9.85 -11.39
CA THR A 302 6.65 9.95 -11.15
C THR A 302 7.07 9.30 -9.82
N PHE A 303 8.36 8.98 -9.67
CA PHE A 303 8.92 8.51 -8.40
C PHE A 303 8.64 9.47 -7.23
N ALA A 304 8.55 10.78 -7.50
CA ALA A 304 8.32 11.80 -6.48
C ALA A 304 6.84 11.87 -6.05
N THR A 305 5.92 11.56 -6.96
CA THR A 305 4.47 11.58 -6.75
C THR A 305 3.88 10.20 -6.48
N ALA A 306 4.70 9.14 -6.53
CA ALA A 306 4.28 7.76 -6.36
C ALA A 306 3.45 7.54 -5.09
N ALA A 307 2.30 6.93 -5.24
CA ALA A 307 1.44 6.52 -4.13
C ALA A 307 2.04 5.35 -3.35
N ASN A 308 1.82 5.28 -2.05
CA ASN A 308 2.25 4.12 -1.29
C ASN A 308 1.33 2.93 -1.58
N LEU A 309 1.90 1.82 -2.07
CA LEU A 309 1.17 0.58 -2.25
C LEU A 309 0.75 0.02 -0.87
N PRO A 310 -0.55 -0.21 -0.61
CA PRO A 310 -1.04 -0.68 0.68
C PRO A 310 -0.73 -2.17 0.87
N VAL A 311 0.46 -2.48 1.40
CA VAL A 311 0.88 -3.87 1.67
C VAL A 311 0.45 -4.27 3.08
N THR A 312 -0.40 -5.29 3.18
CA THR A 312 -0.81 -5.90 4.46
C THR A 312 -0.24 -7.31 4.55
N GLY A 313 0.68 -7.50 5.49
CA GLY A 313 1.41 -8.77 5.55
C GLY A 313 2.34 -8.92 4.35
N ARG A 314 2.03 -9.82 3.44
CA ARG A 314 2.70 -10.01 2.15
C ARG A 314 1.85 -9.52 0.98
N THR A 315 0.56 -9.37 1.17
CA THR A 315 -0.38 -9.09 0.08
C THR A 315 -0.61 -7.60 -0.09
N ALA A 316 -0.68 -7.15 -1.32
CA ALA A 316 -1.20 -5.85 -1.69
C ALA A 316 -2.32 -6.05 -2.72
N SER A 317 -3.39 -5.28 -2.60
CA SER A 317 -4.49 -5.25 -3.57
C SER A 317 -5.01 -3.83 -3.68
N THR A 318 -5.05 -3.31 -4.90
CA THR A 318 -5.60 -2.00 -5.23
C THR A 318 -6.14 -2.01 -6.65
N TYR A 319 -6.71 -0.90 -7.08
CA TYR A 319 -7.17 -0.68 -8.45
C TYR A 319 -6.88 0.77 -8.85
N GLY A 320 -6.94 1.07 -10.15
CA GLY A 320 -6.75 2.40 -10.69
C GLY A 320 -7.31 2.52 -12.10
N PHE A 321 -7.08 3.67 -12.70
CA PHE A 321 -7.50 4.01 -14.05
C PHE A 321 -6.37 4.68 -14.81
N ILE A 322 -5.96 4.12 -15.91
CA ILE A 322 -5.16 4.84 -16.90
C ILE A 322 -6.11 5.71 -17.71
N THR A 323 -6.02 7.03 -17.55
CA THR A 323 -6.97 7.99 -18.12
C THR A 323 -6.51 8.58 -19.45
N ARG A 324 -5.23 8.47 -19.78
CA ARG A 324 -4.61 8.97 -21.03
C ARG A 324 -3.39 8.12 -21.38
N SER A 325 -2.94 8.19 -22.63
CA SER A 325 -1.70 7.53 -23.06
C SER A 325 -0.42 8.09 -22.43
N THR A 326 -0.51 9.20 -21.68
CA THR A 326 0.62 9.79 -20.94
C THR A 326 0.54 9.55 -19.45
N ASP A 327 -0.49 8.86 -19.00
CA ASP A 327 -0.80 8.55 -17.61
C ASP A 327 -0.06 7.27 -17.19
N VAL A 328 0.68 7.36 -16.09
CA VAL A 328 1.46 6.25 -15.52
C VAL A 328 1.23 6.17 -14.04
N ASP A 329 0.51 5.20 -13.59
CA ASP A 329 0.26 4.99 -12.16
C ASP A 329 1.49 4.45 -11.45
N MET A 330 2.12 5.30 -10.65
CA MET A 330 3.35 4.96 -9.94
C MET A 330 3.07 4.63 -8.47
N PHE A 331 3.43 3.41 -8.07
CA PHE A 331 3.33 2.94 -6.69
C PHE A 331 4.70 2.73 -6.06
N LYS A 332 4.85 3.16 -4.82
CA LYS A 332 6.04 2.94 -4.00
C LYS A 332 5.79 1.86 -2.96
N PHE A 333 6.69 0.90 -2.83
CA PHE A 333 6.59 -0.16 -1.82
C PHE A 333 7.96 -0.55 -1.25
N LYS A 334 7.93 -1.20 -0.08
CA LYS A 334 9.11 -1.83 0.52
C LYS A 334 8.99 -3.34 0.36
N ALA A 335 10.03 -3.97 -0.13
CA ALA A 335 10.14 -5.41 -0.23
C ALA A 335 11.24 -5.96 0.67
N GLY A 336 11.04 -7.14 1.22
CA GLY A 336 12.13 -7.98 1.77
C GLY A 336 12.79 -8.81 0.68
N THR A 337 13.86 -9.54 1.05
CA THR A 337 14.55 -10.45 0.13
C THR A 337 13.66 -11.64 -0.20
N GLY A 338 13.45 -11.91 -1.48
CA GLY A 338 12.69 -13.07 -1.97
C GLY A 338 11.87 -12.79 -3.21
N LEU A 339 11.09 -13.79 -3.60
CA LEU A 339 10.22 -13.73 -4.77
C LEU A 339 9.00 -12.83 -4.48
N SER A 340 8.83 -11.79 -5.28
CA SER A 340 7.63 -10.97 -5.35
C SER A 340 6.88 -11.31 -6.62
N THR A 341 5.53 -11.33 -6.53
CA THR A 341 4.66 -11.56 -7.69
C THR A 341 3.70 -10.39 -7.84
N PHE A 342 3.42 -10.03 -9.09
CA PHE A 342 2.52 -8.95 -9.45
C PHE A 342 1.56 -9.43 -10.52
N ASN A 343 0.27 -9.17 -10.34
CA ASN A 343 -0.79 -9.47 -11.29
C ASN A 343 -1.59 -8.20 -11.51
N ILE A 344 -1.43 -7.59 -12.66
CA ILE A 344 -2.17 -6.42 -13.07
C ILE A 344 -3.11 -6.84 -14.18
N ARG A 345 -4.41 -6.63 -13.98
CA ARG A 345 -5.44 -7.05 -14.91
C ARG A 345 -6.32 -5.88 -15.27
N GLY A 346 -6.49 -5.66 -16.58
CA GLY A 346 -7.52 -4.79 -17.10
C GLY A 346 -8.92 -5.31 -16.83
N PHE A 347 -9.91 -4.61 -17.34
CA PHE A 347 -11.30 -5.05 -17.31
C PHE A 347 -11.47 -6.43 -17.97
N GLN A 348 -12.31 -7.29 -17.40
CA GLN A 348 -12.43 -8.70 -17.84
C GLN A 348 -13.56 -8.94 -18.86
N GLY A 349 -14.14 -7.88 -19.42
CA GLY A 349 -15.09 -7.94 -20.54
C GLY A 349 -14.37 -7.66 -21.86
N ASN A 350 -14.78 -6.60 -22.56
CA ASN A 350 -14.02 -6.00 -23.65
C ASN A 350 -13.15 -4.87 -23.09
N PRO A 351 -11.90 -5.14 -22.69
CA PRO A 351 -11.03 -4.09 -22.16
C PRO A 351 -10.64 -3.08 -23.23
N ASN A 352 -10.35 -1.86 -22.79
CA ASN A 352 -9.70 -0.86 -23.62
C ASN A 352 -8.20 -0.81 -23.29
N LEU A 353 -7.81 -1.20 -22.09
CA LEU A 353 -6.44 -1.13 -21.59
C LEU A 353 -5.64 -2.41 -21.93
N ASP A 354 -4.55 -2.25 -22.66
CA ASP A 354 -3.44 -3.22 -22.80
C ASP A 354 -2.36 -2.81 -21.81
N VAL A 355 -2.15 -3.62 -20.78
CA VAL A 355 -1.34 -3.25 -19.61
C VAL A 355 0.12 -3.56 -19.81
N VAL A 356 0.99 -2.59 -19.55
CA VAL A 356 2.40 -2.82 -19.29
C VAL A 356 2.74 -2.48 -17.86
N ALA A 357 3.52 -3.32 -17.19
CA ALA A 357 3.98 -3.08 -15.83
C ALA A 357 5.51 -3.15 -15.71
N ARG A 358 6.09 -2.25 -14.92
CA ARG A 358 7.54 -2.11 -14.74
C ARG A 358 7.89 -1.92 -13.28
N VAL A 359 8.87 -2.68 -12.78
CA VAL A 359 9.42 -2.50 -11.42
C VAL A 359 10.78 -1.84 -11.51
N TYR A 360 10.96 -0.79 -10.70
CA TYR A 360 12.21 -0.03 -10.58
C TYR A 360 12.75 -0.11 -9.15
N ASN A 361 14.06 -0.05 -8.99
CA ASN A 361 14.69 0.11 -7.68
C ASN A 361 14.65 1.58 -7.21
N SER A 362 15.15 1.83 -5.99
CA SER A 362 15.13 3.16 -5.35
C SER A 362 15.93 4.25 -6.08
N VAL A 363 16.80 3.87 -7.02
CA VAL A 363 17.59 4.81 -7.86
C VAL A 363 17.06 4.91 -9.28
N GLY A 364 15.89 4.33 -9.58
CA GLY A 364 15.21 4.42 -10.87
C GLY A 364 15.71 3.43 -11.93
N THR A 365 16.50 2.42 -11.54
CA THR A 365 16.92 1.36 -12.49
C THR A 365 15.80 0.35 -12.64
N LEU A 366 15.45 0.00 -13.90
CA LEU A 366 14.48 -1.04 -14.23
C LEU A 366 14.97 -2.41 -13.73
N VAL A 367 14.14 -3.11 -12.97
CA VAL A 367 14.42 -4.41 -12.38
C VAL A 367 13.64 -5.52 -13.08
N ALA A 368 12.39 -5.26 -13.44
CA ALA A 368 11.52 -6.19 -14.15
C ALA A 368 10.48 -5.45 -14.97
N THR A 369 9.99 -6.09 -16.03
CA THR A 369 8.89 -5.60 -16.86
C THR A 369 8.02 -6.77 -17.31
N SER A 370 6.73 -6.52 -17.51
CA SER A 370 5.79 -7.41 -18.15
C SER A 370 4.99 -6.64 -19.20
N ASN A 371 5.04 -7.12 -20.42
CA ASN A 371 4.28 -6.65 -21.58
C ASN A 371 4.10 -7.86 -22.51
N PRO A 372 3.19 -8.79 -22.21
CA PRO A 372 2.97 -9.98 -23.04
C PRO A 372 2.38 -9.62 -24.40
N LEU A 373 2.89 -10.18 -25.48
CA LEU A 373 2.42 -9.90 -26.84
C LEU A 373 1.02 -10.43 -27.15
N ASP A 374 0.57 -11.45 -26.42
CA ASP A 374 -0.67 -12.18 -26.68
C ASP A 374 -1.65 -12.14 -25.48
N ASP A 375 -1.41 -11.28 -24.52
CA ASP A 375 -2.27 -11.00 -23.37
C ASP A 375 -2.30 -9.49 -23.10
N VAL A 376 -3.44 -8.96 -22.73
CA VAL A 376 -3.64 -7.55 -22.34
C VAL A 376 -3.36 -7.30 -20.84
N ASN A 377 -3.05 -8.34 -20.09
CA ASN A 377 -2.73 -8.27 -18.66
C ASN A 377 -1.23 -8.42 -18.43
N ALA A 378 -0.71 -7.77 -17.40
CA ALA A 378 0.68 -7.89 -16.99
C ALA A 378 0.80 -8.75 -15.73
N SER A 379 1.38 -9.95 -15.86
CA SER A 379 1.66 -10.85 -14.74
C SER A 379 3.12 -11.28 -14.74
N PHE A 380 3.80 -11.13 -13.63
CA PHE A 380 5.21 -11.53 -13.54
C PHE A 380 5.67 -11.77 -12.10
N SER A 381 6.82 -12.41 -11.98
CA SER A 381 7.49 -12.65 -10.71
C SER A 381 8.95 -12.20 -10.79
N VAL A 382 9.47 -11.61 -9.74
CA VAL A 382 10.84 -11.11 -9.66
C VAL A 382 11.42 -11.32 -8.27
N ASN A 383 12.69 -11.75 -8.20
CA ASN A 383 13.40 -11.80 -6.94
C ASN A 383 13.92 -10.41 -6.58
N LEU A 384 13.44 -9.87 -5.48
CA LEU A 384 13.86 -8.59 -4.94
C LEU A 384 14.77 -8.77 -3.72
N ASN A 385 15.67 -7.84 -3.49
CA ASN A 385 16.40 -7.71 -2.25
C ASN A 385 15.64 -6.83 -1.26
N ASN A 386 16.03 -6.85 0.02
CA ASN A 386 15.47 -5.93 1.00
C ASN A 386 15.71 -4.47 0.56
N GLY A 387 14.62 -3.70 0.36
CA GLY A 387 14.74 -2.32 -0.14
C GLY A 387 13.42 -1.68 -0.53
N THR A 388 13.53 -0.44 -1.03
CA THR A 388 12.42 0.33 -1.59
C THR A 388 12.40 0.18 -3.10
N TYR A 389 11.21 -0.01 -3.65
CA TYR A 389 10.94 -0.20 -5.07
C TYR A 389 9.75 0.63 -5.52
N TYR A 390 9.62 0.77 -6.82
CA TYR A 390 8.50 1.43 -7.47
C TYR A 390 7.93 0.50 -8.53
N LEU A 391 6.61 0.42 -8.60
CA LEU A 391 5.86 -0.26 -9.66
C LEU A 391 5.18 0.82 -10.49
N ALA A 392 5.42 0.83 -11.79
CA ALA A 392 4.72 1.64 -12.77
C ALA A 392 3.73 0.76 -13.53
N ILE A 393 2.50 1.21 -13.65
CA ILE A 393 1.43 0.61 -14.46
C ILE A 393 1.06 1.63 -15.52
N ASP A 394 0.96 1.20 -16.78
CA ASP A 394 0.84 2.07 -17.93
C ASP A 394 0.07 1.33 -19.05
N GLY A 395 -0.50 2.06 -19.98
CA GLY A 395 -1.01 1.51 -21.22
C GLY A 395 0.10 1.24 -22.23
N THR A 396 -0.12 0.28 -23.12
CA THR A 396 0.83 -0.04 -24.19
C THR A 396 0.11 -0.29 -25.52
N GLY A 397 0.90 -0.38 -26.58
CA GLY A 397 0.44 -0.77 -27.91
C GLY A 397 1.04 -2.10 -28.37
N LYS A 398 0.56 -2.59 -29.51
CA LYS A 398 1.10 -3.77 -30.21
C LYS A 398 1.61 -3.33 -31.58
N ASP A 399 2.92 -3.49 -31.78
CA ASP A 399 3.62 -3.06 -32.99
C ASP A 399 2.89 -3.47 -34.27
N GLY A 400 2.59 -2.48 -35.14
CA GLY A 400 1.92 -2.68 -36.43
C GLY A 400 0.41 -2.98 -36.32
N VAL A 401 -0.20 -2.96 -35.15
CA VAL A 401 -1.62 -3.22 -34.93
C VAL A 401 -2.32 -2.01 -34.32
N TYR A 402 -1.91 -1.54 -33.15
CA TYR A 402 -2.43 -0.38 -32.44
C TYR A 402 -1.33 0.27 -31.60
N THR A 403 -1.50 1.52 -31.27
CA THR A 403 -0.58 2.27 -30.38
C THR A 403 -1.12 2.26 -28.96
N ASP A 404 -0.43 2.93 -28.04
CA ASP A 404 -0.87 3.17 -26.67
C ASP A 404 -2.00 4.22 -26.55
N TYR A 405 -2.38 4.87 -27.66
CA TYR A 405 -3.36 5.96 -27.63
C TYR A 405 -4.67 5.57 -26.94
N GLY A 406 -5.27 4.45 -27.36
CA GLY A 406 -6.52 3.94 -26.83
C GLY A 406 -6.36 2.98 -25.66
N SER A 407 -5.11 2.69 -25.24
CA SER A 407 -4.84 1.79 -24.11
C SER A 407 -5.03 2.53 -22.78
N VAL A 408 -6.30 2.79 -22.48
CA VAL A 408 -6.76 3.49 -21.28
C VAL A 408 -7.91 2.70 -20.66
N GLY A 409 -8.15 2.84 -19.36
CA GLY A 409 -9.24 2.14 -18.71
C GLY A 409 -8.90 1.65 -17.31
N PHE A 410 -9.74 0.80 -16.79
CA PHE A 410 -9.66 0.25 -15.44
C PHE A 410 -8.64 -0.88 -15.33
N TYR A 411 -7.94 -0.92 -14.21
CA TYR A 411 -7.12 -2.09 -13.84
C TYR A 411 -7.25 -2.45 -12.37
N THR A 412 -6.93 -3.70 -12.05
CA THR A 412 -6.69 -4.19 -10.70
C THR A 412 -5.23 -4.62 -10.55
N LEU A 413 -4.67 -4.39 -9.39
CA LEU A 413 -3.34 -4.84 -8.98
C LEU A 413 -3.46 -5.75 -7.77
N ASP A 414 -2.98 -6.99 -7.91
CA ASP A 414 -2.76 -7.91 -6.80
C ASP A 414 -1.28 -8.28 -6.75
N ALA A 415 -0.67 -8.21 -5.57
CA ALA A 415 0.75 -8.55 -5.40
C ALA A 415 1.01 -9.37 -4.13
N ASP A 416 2.00 -10.26 -4.19
CA ASP A 416 2.59 -10.93 -3.04
C ASP A 416 4.04 -10.49 -2.92
N ILE A 417 4.35 -9.75 -1.83
CA ILE A 417 5.63 -9.10 -1.63
C ILE A 417 6.21 -9.57 -0.29
N PRO A 418 7.43 -10.17 -0.27
CA PRO A 418 8.10 -10.52 0.97
C PRO A 418 8.20 -9.32 1.90
N ARG A 419 7.93 -9.54 3.19
CA ARG A 419 8.06 -8.47 4.18
C ARG A 419 9.51 -8.00 4.26
N PRO A 420 9.76 -6.69 4.38
CA PRO A 420 11.08 -6.17 4.68
C PRO A 420 11.61 -6.77 5.97
N ALA A 421 12.90 -7.06 6.00
CA ALA A 421 13.56 -7.37 7.24
C ALA A 421 13.52 -6.14 8.16
N THR A 422 13.08 -6.33 9.39
CA THR A 422 13.06 -5.26 10.39
C THR A 422 14.40 -5.23 11.11
N VAL A 423 15.15 -4.14 11.00
CA VAL A 423 16.36 -3.92 11.81
C VAL A 423 15.92 -3.44 13.17
N LEU A 424 16.16 -4.27 14.21
CA LEU A 424 15.87 -3.94 15.61
C LEU A 424 16.92 -3.06 16.21
N GLY A 425 18.17 -3.22 15.78
CA GLY A 425 19.27 -2.53 16.38
C GLY A 425 20.59 -2.71 15.63
N GLU A 426 21.59 -2.06 16.14
CA GLU A 426 22.94 -2.09 15.62
C GLU A 426 23.96 -1.95 16.73
N SER A 427 24.98 -2.76 16.70
CA SER A 427 26.09 -2.77 17.66
C SER A 427 27.40 -2.55 16.92
N GLY A 428 28.30 -1.79 17.55
CA GLY A 428 29.61 -1.49 16.99
C GLY A 428 30.61 -1.02 18.02
N VAL A 429 31.84 -0.76 17.58
CA VAL A 429 32.93 -0.19 18.40
C VAL A 429 33.46 1.08 17.76
N ILE A 430 33.55 2.15 18.54
CA ILE A 430 34.17 3.41 18.18
C ILE A 430 35.63 3.33 18.63
N VAL A 431 36.55 3.15 17.72
CA VAL A 431 37.96 3.07 18.00
C VAL A 431 38.55 4.47 18.13
N GLY A 432 39.26 4.76 19.21
CA GLY A 432 39.97 6.01 19.43
C GLY A 432 39.08 7.23 19.61
N LEU A 433 38.00 7.13 20.41
CA LEU A 433 37.17 8.27 20.81
C LEU A 433 37.98 9.17 21.75
N THR A 434 37.84 10.50 21.59
CA THR A 434 38.54 11.52 22.38
C THR A 434 37.57 12.52 22.98
N SER A 435 38.07 13.58 23.62
CA SER A 435 37.24 14.70 24.13
C SER A 435 36.55 15.51 23.02
N THR A 436 36.88 15.29 21.74
CA THR A 436 36.23 15.97 20.62
C THR A 436 34.99 15.22 20.17
N TRP A 437 33.85 15.95 19.99
CA TRP A 437 32.63 15.36 19.44
C TRP A 437 32.86 14.70 18.09
N ARG A 438 32.53 13.43 18.00
CA ARG A 438 32.65 12.63 16.79
C ARG A 438 31.27 12.15 16.37
N LYS A 439 30.88 12.44 15.11
CA LYS A 439 29.66 11.92 14.51
C LYS A 439 29.84 10.47 14.10
N ILE A 440 28.91 9.62 14.54
CA ILE A 440 28.80 8.20 14.20
C ILE A 440 27.60 8.05 13.28
N ASN A 441 27.84 7.61 12.05
CA ASN A 441 26.77 7.30 11.09
C ASN A 441 26.40 5.83 11.24
N LEU A 442 25.10 5.57 11.25
CA LEU A 442 24.53 4.22 11.33
C LEU A 442 24.20 3.76 9.91
N PRO A 443 24.53 2.52 9.53
CA PRO A 443 24.13 1.95 8.22
C PRO A 443 22.61 1.81 8.07
N ASN A 444 21.90 1.69 9.20
CA ASN A 444 20.44 1.56 9.23
C ASN A 444 19.79 2.83 9.81
N SER A 445 18.51 3.03 9.49
CA SER A 445 17.69 4.13 10.00
C SER A 445 16.66 3.60 10.99
N PHE A 446 16.48 4.32 12.09
CA PHE A 446 15.56 4.01 13.19
C PHE A 446 14.52 5.13 13.34
N ASP A 447 13.29 4.79 13.63
CA ASP A 447 12.23 5.78 13.85
C ASP A 447 12.41 6.50 15.20
N ASN A 448 12.78 5.74 16.24
CA ASN A 448 13.02 6.25 17.60
C ASN A 448 14.26 5.57 18.23
N PRO A 449 15.47 5.94 17.78
CA PRO A 449 16.71 5.27 18.21
C PRO A 449 17.00 5.47 19.69
N VAL A 450 17.26 4.39 20.39
CA VAL A 450 17.75 4.33 21.78
C VAL A 450 19.24 4.01 21.73
N VAL A 451 20.09 4.94 22.13
CA VAL A 451 21.55 4.79 22.08
C VAL A 451 22.09 4.56 23.48
N VAL A 452 22.83 3.48 23.69
CA VAL A 452 23.61 3.24 24.90
C VAL A 452 25.08 2.99 24.54
N MET A 453 25.98 3.55 25.34
CA MET A 453 27.40 3.39 25.14
C MET A 453 27.94 2.28 25.99
N GLY A 454 28.93 1.59 25.48
CA GLY A 454 29.67 0.55 26.17
C GLY A 454 30.69 1.09 27.14
N THR A 455 31.31 0.16 27.85
CA THR A 455 32.37 0.44 28.82
C THR A 455 33.63 0.90 28.10
N PRO A 456 34.14 2.12 28.37
CA PRO A 456 35.40 2.59 27.76
C PRO A 456 36.59 1.77 28.20
N THR A 457 37.58 1.64 27.30
CA THR A 457 38.93 1.17 27.68
C THR A 457 39.58 2.12 28.71
N ARG A 458 40.64 1.71 29.32
CA ARG A 458 41.51 2.55 30.17
C ARG A 458 42.89 2.69 29.52
N LEU A 459 42.95 3.48 28.44
CA LEU A 459 44.21 3.82 27.78
C LEU A 459 44.81 5.12 28.38
N GLY A 460 43.94 6.04 28.81
CA GLY A 460 44.26 7.19 29.64
C GLY A 460 44.16 6.89 31.12
N GLY A 461 44.83 7.68 31.98
CA GLY A 461 44.90 7.48 33.42
C GLY A 461 43.85 8.24 34.23
N GLU A 462 43.11 9.14 33.61
CA GLU A 462 42.16 10.04 34.26
C GLU A 462 40.72 9.49 34.21
N PRO A 463 39.94 9.76 35.28
CA PRO A 463 38.54 9.35 35.32
C PRO A 463 37.72 10.09 34.28
N ILE A 464 36.86 9.34 33.59
CA ILE A 464 36.04 9.84 32.49
C ILE A 464 34.61 9.37 32.53
N THR A 465 33.77 10.07 31.78
CA THR A 465 32.46 9.63 31.36
C THR A 465 32.36 9.58 29.82
N VAL A 466 31.24 9.09 29.25
CA VAL A 466 30.94 9.16 27.84
C VAL A 466 29.69 10.01 27.65
N ARG A 467 29.77 11.03 26.81
CA ARG A 467 28.61 11.87 26.46
C ARG A 467 28.12 11.57 25.06
N VAL A 468 26.80 11.63 24.89
CA VAL A 468 26.12 11.48 23.63
C VAL A 468 25.17 12.65 23.40
N ARG A 469 25.06 13.10 22.17
CA ARG A 469 24.11 14.13 21.76
C ARG A 469 23.67 13.95 20.28
N ASN A 470 22.79 14.83 19.82
CA ASN A 470 22.37 14.90 18.41
C ASN A 470 21.96 13.55 17.82
N VAL A 471 21.20 12.76 18.61
CA VAL A 471 20.67 11.47 18.18
C VAL A 471 19.61 11.71 17.12
N THR A 472 19.84 11.19 15.92
CA THR A 472 18.97 11.27 14.73
C THR A 472 18.61 9.85 14.27
N PRO A 473 17.67 9.69 13.31
CA PRO A 473 17.34 8.36 12.81
C PRO A 473 18.53 7.51 12.34
N ASN A 474 19.61 8.11 11.87
CA ASN A 474 20.75 7.41 11.26
C ASN A 474 22.13 7.87 11.75
N SER A 475 22.20 8.64 12.84
CA SER A 475 23.47 9.04 13.41
C SER A 475 23.33 9.55 14.84
N PHE A 476 24.46 9.59 15.56
CA PHE A 476 24.60 10.29 16.84
C PHE A 476 26.00 10.87 16.96
N GLU A 477 26.23 11.76 17.92
CA GLU A 477 27.55 12.25 18.27
C GLU A 477 27.95 11.74 19.66
N ALA A 478 29.20 11.36 19.78
CA ALA A 478 29.79 10.92 21.07
C ALA A 478 31.16 11.56 21.30
N ARG A 479 31.51 11.72 22.56
CA ARG A 479 32.84 12.08 23.01
C ARG A 479 33.18 11.41 24.34
N ILE A 480 34.47 11.33 24.68
CA ILE A 480 34.93 11.16 26.03
C ILE A 480 34.76 12.49 26.75
N ASP A 481 34.27 12.47 27.96
CA ASP A 481 34.10 13.65 28.78
C ASP A 481 34.84 13.43 30.11
N GLU A 482 35.83 14.27 30.39
CA GLU A 482 36.52 14.30 31.69
C GLU A 482 35.63 15.06 32.68
N TRP A 483 35.83 14.72 33.97
CA TRP A 483 35.19 15.46 35.04
C TRP A 483 35.71 16.88 35.11
N GLU A 484 34.91 17.82 35.56
CA GLU A 484 35.18 19.27 35.42
C GLU A 484 36.47 19.75 36.16
N TYR A 485 36.95 19.02 37.16
CA TYR A 485 38.19 19.33 37.84
C TYR A 485 39.47 18.99 37.06
N LEU A 486 39.34 18.30 35.92
CA LEU A 486 40.46 17.94 35.04
C LEU A 486 40.60 18.99 33.90
N ASP A 487 41.54 18.78 33.00
CA ASP A 487 41.86 19.75 31.95
C ASP A 487 40.94 19.68 30.72
N GLY A 488 40.05 18.73 30.70
CA GLY A 488 39.04 18.53 29.62
C GLY A 488 39.64 17.91 28.33
N VAL A 489 40.89 17.39 28.38
CA VAL A 489 41.58 16.81 27.22
C VAL A 489 41.98 15.37 27.48
N HIS A 490 41.10 14.44 27.17
CA HIS A 490 41.40 13.02 27.33
C HIS A 490 42.01 12.40 26.07
N GLY A 491 42.89 11.42 26.29
CA GLY A 491 43.48 10.58 25.25
C GLY A 491 42.45 9.72 24.53
N ARG A 492 42.92 8.82 23.67
CA ARG A 492 42.03 7.94 22.87
C ARG A 492 41.55 6.78 23.71
N GLU A 493 40.24 6.51 23.65
CA GLU A 493 39.63 5.33 24.23
C GLU A 493 38.78 4.59 23.17
N ASP A 494 38.69 3.25 23.28
CA ASP A 494 37.79 2.46 22.51
C ASP A 494 36.48 2.28 23.29
N VAL A 495 35.34 2.53 22.66
CA VAL A 495 34.00 2.46 23.27
C VAL A 495 33.01 1.74 22.36
N SER A 496 32.34 0.72 22.88
CA SER A 496 31.25 0.05 22.18
C SER A 496 30.00 0.95 22.15
N PHE A 497 29.11 0.72 21.18
CA PHE A 497 27.78 1.32 21.16
C PHE A 497 26.74 0.27 20.80
N LEU A 498 25.53 0.44 21.32
CA LEU A 498 24.34 -0.30 20.94
C LEU A 498 23.23 0.71 20.66
N VAL A 499 22.64 0.62 19.47
CA VAL A 499 21.45 1.37 19.09
C VAL A 499 20.33 0.39 18.88
N LEU A 500 19.19 0.61 19.53
CA LEU A 500 17.96 -0.17 19.33
C LEU A 500 16.82 0.76 18.96
N GLU A 501 15.87 0.27 18.18
CA GLU A 501 14.57 0.92 18.06
C GLU A 501 13.87 0.86 19.43
N ALA A 502 13.21 1.95 19.87
CA ALA A 502 12.45 1.93 21.11
C ALA A 502 11.30 0.92 21.04
N GLY A 503 11.17 0.07 22.06
CA GLY A 503 10.14 -0.95 22.06
C GLY A 503 10.42 -2.11 23.03
N SER A 504 9.59 -3.16 22.90
CA SER A 504 9.73 -4.42 23.61
C SER A 504 9.83 -5.56 22.61
N TYR A 505 10.86 -6.38 22.71
CA TYR A 505 11.20 -7.40 21.72
C TYR A 505 11.45 -8.74 22.40
N THR A 506 10.82 -9.78 21.87
CA THR A 506 11.22 -11.14 22.20
C THR A 506 11.96 -11.71 21.01
N LEU A 507 13.23 -12.04 21.19
CA LEU A 507 14.04 -12.69 20.17
C LEU A 507 13.56 -14.12 19.92
N PRO A 508 13.93 -14.77 18.80
CA PRO A 508 13.50 -16.15 18.50
C PRO A 508 13.92 -17.20 19.52
N ASP A 509 14.99 -16.94 20.26
CA ASP A 509 15.46 -17.79 21.36
C ASP A 509 14.71 -17.57 22.69
N GLY A 510 13.75 -16.63 22.69
CA GLY A 510 12.93 -16.27 23.86
C GLY A 510 13.48 -15.10 24.67
N THR A 511 14.68 -14.59 24.38
CA THR A 511 15.30 -13.47 25.12
C THR A 511 14.46 -12.20 24.99
N LEU A 512 14.08 -11.62 26.12
CA LEU A 512 13.32 -10.36 26.17
C LEU A 512 14.27 -9.16 26.26
N ILE A 513 14.08 -8.19 25.36
CA ILE A 513 14.80 -6.91 25.33
C ILE A 513 13.77 -5.79 25.35
N LYS A 514 13.96 -4.79 26.20
CA LYS A 514 13.17 -3.56 26.20
C LYS A 514 14.09 -2.35 26.10
N ALA A 515 13.75 -1.40 25.27
CA ALA A 515 14.51 -0.19 25.02
C ALA A 515 13.61 1.05 25.06
N GLY A 516 14.05 2.12 25.70
CA GLY A 516 13.26 3.34 25.82
C GLY A 516 14.08 4.56 26.25
N LYS A 517 13.39 5.68 26.40
CA LYS A 517 13.95 6.96 26.85
C LYS A 517 13.13 7.50 28.01
N SER A 518 13.79 8.15 28.96
CA SER A 518 13.16 8.78 30.12
C SER A 518 13.78 10.16 30.37
N GLN A 519 13.01 11.06 30.97
CA GLN A 519 13.50 12.36 31.43
C GLN A 519 14.01 12.18 32.88
N VAL A 520 15.30 12.41 33.12
CA VAL A 520 15.98 12.12 34.37
C VAL A 520 16.87 13.30 34.77
N ASN A 521 16.94 13.61 36.06
CA ASN A 521 17.87 14.60 36.62
C ASN A 521 18.65 13.97 37.79
N HIS A 522 19.21 14.81 38.65
CA HIS A 522 19.97 14.38 39.87
C HIS A 522 19.14 13.59 40.90
N ARG A 523 17.78 13.58 40.76
CA ARG A 523 16.89 12.87 41.67
C ARG A 523 16.57 11.47 41.08
N TRP A 524 16.34 10.51 41.96
CA TRP A 524 15.92 9.17 41.58
C TRP A 524 14.59 9.23 40.85
N SER A 525 14.56 8.69 39.64
CA SER A 525 13.39 8.60 38.79
C SER A 525 13.09 7.13 38.54
N ALA A 526 11.85 6.72 38.77
CA ALA A 526 11.39 5.35 38.46
C ALA A 526 11.12 5.20 36.97
N VAL A 527 11.67 4.12 36.40
CA VAL A 527 11.42 3.68 35.02
C VAL A 527 10.73 2.32 35.10
N ASN A 528 9.46 2.26 34.64
CA ASN A 528 8.70 1.02 34.58
C ASN A 528 8.85 0.38 33.22
N PHE A 529 9.07 -0.94 33.20
CA PHE A 529 9.12 -1.69 31.95
C PHE A 529 7.70 -1.84 31.39
N SER A 530 7.47 -1.29 30.23
CA SER A 530 6.20 -1.36 29.51
C SER A 530 6.35 -2.21 28.23
N GLY A 531 5.21 -2.50 27.58
CA GLY A 531 5.16 -3.30 26.37
C GLY A 531 5.05 -4.81 26.66
N ALA A 532 4.96 -5.60 25.59
CA ALA A 532 4.76 -7.05 25.67
C ALA A 532 5.91 -7.79 26.36
N GLY A 533 5.59 -8.92 26.95
CA GLY A 533 6.53 -9.74 27.70
C GLY A 533 6.82 -9.21 29.10
N ALA A 534 7.02 -10.11 30.04
CA ALA A 534 7.42 -9.81 31.42
C ALA A 534 8.72 -10.54 31.73
N TYR A 535 9.67 -9.85 32.37
CA TYR A 535 10.89 -10.48 32.83
C TYR A 535 10.58 -11.47 33.95
N THR A 536 11.20 -12.65 33.90
CA THR A 536 11.07 -13.69 34.94
C THR A 536 12.06 -13.46 36.08
N SER A 537 13.16 -12.80 35.80
CA SER A 537 14.18 -12.35 36.75
C SER A 537 14.57 -10.91 36.44
N ALA A 538 15.22 -10.22 37.33
CA ALA A 538 15.72 -8.87 37.09
C ALA A 538 16.68 -8.87 35.89
N PRO A 539 16.40 -8.06 34.81
CA PRO A 539 17.32 -7.93 33.69
C PRO A 539 18.58 -7.15 34.06
N ILE A 540 19.59 -7.13 33.18
CA ILE A 540 20.59 -6.05 33.22
C ILE A 540 19.94 -4.79 32.65
N VAL A 541 20.36 -3.63 33.16
CA VAL A 541 19.99 -2.32 32.65
C VAL A 541 21.24 -1.54 32.25
N LEU A 542 21.24 -1.04 31.01
CA LEU A 542 22.25 -0.12 30.49
C LEU A 542 21.58 1.21 30.24
N SER A 543 22.19 2.34 30.58
CA SER A 543 21.62 3.65 30.32
C SER A 543 22.68 4.67 29.93
N GLN A 544 22.26 5.69 29.17
CA GLN A 544 23.12 6.73 28.63
C GLN A 544 22.40 8.07 28.58
N VAL A 545 22.99 9.14 29.06
CA VAL A 545 22.52 10.51 28.80
C VAL A 545 22.77 10.85 27.35
N VAL A 546 21.67 11.21 26.60
CA VAL A 546 21.71 11.45 25.16
C VAL A 546 21.31 12.88 24.78
N SER A 547 21.22 13.77 25.72
CA SER A 547 21.05 15.21 25.55
C SER A 547 22.17 15.96 26.27
N THR A 548 22.27 17.26 26.07
CA THR A 548 23.26 18.16 26.70
C THR A 548 22.56 19.44 27.16
N ASN A 549 21.51 19.28 27.98
CA ASN A 549 20.76 20.41 28.52
C ASN A 549 21.57 21.15 29.53
N GLU A 550 22.53 20.46 30.13
CA GLU A 550 23.61 21.02 30.93
C GLU A 550 24.94 20.43 30.46
N ASN A 551 25.96 21.29 30.30
CA ASN A 551 27.21 20.89 29.65
C ASN A 551 28.30 20.61 30.69
N VAL A 552 28.03 19.67 31.61
CA VAL A 552 29.00 19.15 32.58
C VAL A 552 29.13 17.63 32.43
N ALA A 553 30.23 17.07 32.87
CA ALA A 553 30.47 15.64 32.87
C ALA A 553 29.49 14.95 33.85
N VAL A 554 28.82 13.90 33.40
CA VAL A 554 27.83 13.17 34.19
C VAL A 554 27.88 11.69 33.91
N THR A 555 27.45 10.91 34.88
CA THR A 555 27.17 9.47 34.74
C THR A 555 25.72 9.16 35.15
N THR A 556 25.22 8.01 34.76
CA THR A 556 23.95 7.47 35.26
C THR A 556 24.18 6.41 36.33
N ARG A 557 23.36 6.45 37.37
CA ARG A 557 23.39 5.45 38.45
C ARG A 557 22.06 4.75 38.56
N HIS A 558 22.09 3.44 38.81
CA HIS A 558 20.90 2.60 38.95
C HIS A 558 20.77 2.11 40.39
N ARG A 559 19.54 1.82 40.78
CA ARG A 559 19.20 1.03 41.96
C ARG A 559 17.83 0.36 41.77
N SER A 560 17.47 -0.53 42.65
CA SER A 560 16.16 -1.20 42.65
C SER A 560 15.83 -1.87 41.32
N VAL A 561 16.82 -2.41 40.62
CA VAL A 561 16.59 -3.13 39.35
C VAL A 561 15.80 -4.41 39.64
N GLY A 562 14.62 -4.52 39.07
CA GLY A 562 13.68 -5.62 39.25
C GLY A 562 12.97 -6.02 37.95
N THR A 563 12.06 -6.96 38.07
CA THR A 563 11.33 -7.50 36.91
C THR A 563 10.35 -6.51 36.29
N SER A 564 9.93 -5.47 37.03
CA SER A 564 8.94 -4.47 36.59
C SER A 564 9.55 -3.11 36.26
N GLY A 565 10.82 -2.88 36.55
CA GLY A 565 11.47 -1.58 36.35
C GLY A 565 12.71 -1.39 37.19
N PHE A 566 13.23 -0.17 37.17
CA PHE A 566 14.40 0.27 37.92
C PHE A 566 14.30 1.76 38.30
N GLU A 567 15.14 2.22 39.15
CA GLU A 567 15.35 3.65 39.44
C GLU A 567 16.67 4.13 38.85
N VAL A 568 16.68 5.31 38.27
CA VAL A 568 17.87 5.94 37.67
C VAL A 568 17.96 7.40 38.06
N ARG A 569 19.18 7.90 38.20
CA ARG A 569 19.50 9.33 38.34
C ARG A 569 20.73 9.70 37.51
N VAL A 570 20.88 10.97 37.18
CA VAL A 570 22.12 11.58 36.71
C VAL A 570 22.95 12.03 37.89
N GLN A 571 24.25 11.79 37.84
CA GLN A 571 25.18 12.16 38.90
C GLN A 571 26.36 12.92 38.31
N GLU A 572 26.65 14.10 38.89
CA GLU A 572 27.81 14.96 38.65
C GLU A 572 28.95 14.59 39.55
N GLU A 573 30.09 15.25 39.41
CA GLU A 573 31.22 15.15 40.29
C GLU A 573 30.88 15.61 41.73
N GLU A 574 31.63 15.16 42.71
CA GLU A 574 31.32 15.41 44.11
C GLU A 574 31.48 16.86 44.55
N ALA A 575 32.45 17.57 43.99
CA ALA A 575 32.67 18.98 44.29
C ALA A 575 31.65 19.91 43.67
N ALA A 576 30.82 19.44 42.71
CA ALA A 576 29.74 20.23 42.13
C ALA A 576 28.56 20.40 43.11
N ASP A 577 27.56 21.19 42.70
CA ASP A 577 26.38 21.48 43.53
C ASP A 577 25.40 20.31 43.65
N ARG A 578 25.65 19.21 42.92
CA ARG A 578 24.87 17.97 42.88
C ARG A 578 23.43 18.18 42.37
N ILE A 579 23.17 19.23 41.60
CA ILE A 579 21.90 19.60 40.99
C ILE A 579 22.09 19.60 39.50
N HIS A 580 21.62 18.60 38.80
CA HIS A 580 21.68 18.51 37.34
C HIS A 580 20.33 18.77 36.72
N ALA A 581 20.32 19.47 35.57
CA ALA A 581 19.14 19.73 34.77
C ALA A 581 18.49 18.44 34.29
N LEU A 582 17.25 18.53 33.82
CA LEU A 582 16.51 17.41 33.26
C LEU A 582 17.10 17.01 31.90
N GLU A 583 17.63 15.80 31.80
CA GLU A 583 18.24 15.23 30.59
C GLU A 583 17.40 14.09 30.03
N THR A 584 17.53 13.83 28.73
CA THR A 584 17.03 12.61 28.13
C THR A 584 18.01 11.48 28.33
N VAL A 585 17.55 10.42 29.00
CA VAL A 585 18.33 9.21 29.25
C VAL A 585 17.75 8.08 28.43
N SER A 586 18.55 7.54 27.53
CA SER A 586 18.27 6.27 26.82
C SER A 586 18.56 5.12 27.76
N TRP A 587 17.74 4.05 27.70
CA TRP A 587 17.96 2.85 28.50
C TRP A 587 17.58 1.58 27.71
N VAL A 588 18.31 0.50 28.01
CA VAL A 588 18.08 -0.84 27.47
C VAL A 588 18.07 -1.82 28.62
N ALA A 589 17.04 -2.64 28.71
CA ALA A 589 16.94 -3.75 29.65
C ALA A 589 16.99 -5.07 28.88
N ILE A 590 17.85 -5.99 29.27
CA ILE A 590 18.11 -7.26 28.57
C ILE A 590 18.00 -8.41 29.55
N GLU A 591 17.25 -9.45 29.20
CA GLU A 591 17.14 -10.67 29.99
C GLU A 591 18.50 -11.36 30.14
N LEU A 592 18.76 -11.98 31.33
CA LEU A 592 20.02 -12.67 31.60
C LEU A 592 20.08 -13.96 30.78
N GLY A 593 21.26 -14.27 30.27
CA GLY A 593 21.53 -15.49 29.53
C GLY A 593 22.45 -15.31 28.32
N THR A 594 22.64 -16.37 27.61
CA THR A 594 23.32 -16.40 26.31
C THR A 594 22.31 -16.54 25.20
N GLY A 595 22.51 -15.86 24.09
CA GLY A 595 21.66 -15.96 22.92
C GLY A 595 22.44 -15.78 21.63
N SER A 596 21.81 -16.15 20.53
CA SER A 596 22.33 -15.90 19.18
C SER A 596 21.19 -15.43 18.29
N TYR A 597 21.44 -14.36 17.58
CA TYR A 597 20.45 -13.82 16.69
C TYR A 597 21.05 -13.43 15.34
N ASN A 598 20.62 -14.11 14.26
CA ASN A 598 21.17 -13.97 12.91
C ASN A 598 22.70 -14.09 12.84
N GLY A 599 23.28 -14.98 13.66
CA GLY A 599 24.72 -15.18 13.73
C GLY A 599 25.46 -14.12 14.53
N LEU A 600 24.76 -13.26 15.27
CA LEU A 600 25.32 -12.38 16.28
C LEU A 600 25.10 -13.01 17.64
N ASP A 601 26.16 -13.51 18.25
CA ASP A 601 26.12 -14.06 19.59
C ASP A 601 26.16 -12.95 20.64
N PHE A 602 25.46 -13.15 21.75
CA PHE A 602 25.48 -12.26 22.88
C PHE A 602 25.37 -13.03 24.21
N GLU A 603 25.82 -12.37 25.27
CA GLU A 603 25.71 -12.85 26.65
C GLU A 603 25.46 -11.68 27.58
N ALA A 604 24.42 -11.77 28.40
CA ALA A 604 24.05 -10.79 29.42
C ALA A 604 24.07 -11.45 30.81
N ALA A 605 24.79 -10.86 31.73
CA ALA A 605 24.85 -11.38 33.09
C ALA A 605 25.15 -10.27 34.13
N VAL A 606 25.03 -10.63 35.39
CA VAL A 606 25.37 -9.75 36.51
C VAL A 606 26.49 -10.35 37.35
N THR A 607 27.35 -9.51 37.93
CA THR A 607 28.37 -9.93 38.91
C THR A 607 27.73 -10.12 40.27
N PRO A 608 28.36 -10.87 41.19
CA PRO A 608 28.10 -10.69 42.62
C PRO A 608 28.37 -9.25 43.05
N ASN A 609 27.92 -8.87 44.25
CA ASN A 609 28.26 -7.57 44.86
C ASN A 609 29.77 -7.54 45.27
N ALA A 610 30.65 -7.39 44.28
CA ALA A 610 32.08 -7.60 44.46
C ALA A 610 32.98 -6.70 43.59
N VAL A 611 32.40 -5.93 42.64
CA VAL A 611 33.19 -5.04 41.77
C VAL A 611 33.53 -3.76 42.54
N THR A 612 34.82 -3.43 42.63
CA THR A 612 35.36 -2.25 43.31
C THR A 612 36.32 -1.53 42.35
N HIS A 613 37.11 -0.58 42.86
CA HIS A 613 38.24 0.04 42.16
C HIS A 613 39.33 -0.96 41.74
N LEU A 614 39.31 -2.19 42.29
CA LEU A 614 40.24 -3.26 41.93
C LEU A 614 39.72 -4.06 40.71
N ASN A 615 40.69 -4.58 39.98
CA ASN A 615 40.36 -5.42 38.80
C ASN A 615 39.50 -6.64 39.18
N TYR A 616 38.41 -6.80 38.51
CA TYR A 616 37.48 -7.93 38.59
C TYR A 616 37.32 -8.55 37.20
N THR A 617 37.54 -9.83 37.05
CA THR A 617 37.42 -10.52 35.75
C THR A 617 36.07 -11.19 35.63
N VAL A 618 35.31 -10.79 34.61
CA VAL A 618 34.11 -11.48 34.12
C VAL A 618 34.52 -12.45 33.01
N ASN A 619 34.13 -13.71 33.13
CA ASN A 619 34.40 -14.73 32.14
C ASN A 619 33.11 -14.96 31.34
N PHE A 620 33.19 -15.00 30.02
CA PHE A 620 32.08 -15.27 29.13
C PHE A 620 31.87 -16.78 29.02
N ALA A 621 30.63 -17.24 29.17
CA ALA A 621 30.24 -18.60 28.84
C ALA A 621 30.22 -18.80 27.30
N THR A 622 29.86 -17.76 26.58
CA THR A 622 29.92 -17.69 25.13
C THR A 622 31.35 -17.61 24.63
N ASN A 623 31.71 -18.46 23.67
CA ASN A 623 33.01 -18.39 23.00
C ASN A 623 32.88 -17.56 21.72
N PHE A 624 33.01 -16.25 21.84
CA PHE A 624 32.91 -15.34 20.71
C PHE A 624 34.00 -15.62 19.63
N PRO A 625 33.67 -15.56 18.33
CA PRO A 625 34.65 -15.79 17.26
C PRO A 625 35.74 -14.68 17.22
N SER A 626 35.38 -13.48 17.67
CA SER A 626 36.25 -12.31 17.77
C SER A 626 36.00 -11.57 19.09
N ARG A 627 36.72 -10.49 19.34
CA ARG A 627 36.50 -9.62 20.48
C ARG A 627 35.11 -8.93 20.35
N PRO A 628 34.17 -9.18 21.29
CA PRO A 628 32.82 -8.61 21.20
C PRO A 628 32.80 -7.12 21.55
N GLY A 629 31.71 -6.42 21.22
CA GLY A 629 31.32 -5.18 21.91
C GLY A 629 31.02 -5.48 23.36
N PHE A 630 31.47 -4.61 24.28
CA PHE A 630 31.31 -4.83 25.70
C PHE A 630 30.70 -3.63 26.40
N PHE A 631 29.69 -3.90 27.23
CA PHE A 631 28.90 -2.94 27.99
C PHE A 631 28.82 -3.40 29.43
N ALA A 632 29.11 -2.52 30.38
CA ALA A 632 28.97 -2.83 31.78
C ALA A 632 28.58 -1.58 32.56
N GLN A 633 27.63 -1.73 33.49
CA GLN A 633 27.14 -0.62 34.30
C GLN A 633 26.67 -1.11 35.68
N MET A 634 26.85 -0.28 36.71
CA MET A 634 26.41 -0.59 38.07
C MET A 634 24.90 -0.76 38.13
N GLN A 635 24.41 -1.83 38.75
CA GLN A 635 23.00 -2.15 39.00
C GLN A 635 22.58 -1.86 40.46
N SER A 636 23.54 -1.57 41.30
CA SER A 636 23.37 -1.21 42.71
C SER A 636 23.95 0.20 42.97
N HIS A 637 23.69 0.72 44.17
CA HIS A 637 24.19 2.03 44.61
C HIS A 637 24.63 1.88 46.06
N ASN A 638 25.80 1.24 46.30
CA ASN A 638 26.37 0.98 47.60
C ASN A 638 27.42 2.02 47.98
N GLY A 639 28.11 2.57 46.98
CA GLY A 639 28.97 3.79 47.13
C GLY A 639 28.18 5.03 46.69
N GLY A 640 28.37 6.13 47.41
CA GLY A 640 27.72 7.43 47.15
C GLY A 640 28.37 8.22 46.03
N ASP A 641 29.67 7.97 45.83
CA ASP A 641 30.56 8.77 45.01
C ASP A 641 30.38 8.49 43.53
N PRO A 642 30.49 9.49 42.65
CA PRO A 642 30.36 9.31 41.22
C PRO A 642 31.48 8.41 40.71
N ALA A 643 31.07 7.32 40.04
CA ALA A 643 32.02 6.37 39.47
C ALA A 643 31.49 5.82 38.15
N THR A 644 32.41 5.42 37.29
CA THR A 644 32.11 4.75 36.02
C THR A 644 32.76 3.38 35.95
N VAL A 645 32.17 2.45 35.20
CA VAL A 645 32.84 1.17 34.94
C VAL A 645 33.80 1.36 33.77
N ARG A 646 35.06 0.92 33.98
CA ARG A 646 36.11 0.88 32.95
C ARG A 646 36.57 -0.55 32.72
N HIS A 647 37.24 -0.82 31.60
CA HIS A 647 37.90 -2.10 31.38
C HIS A 647 39.34 -1.91 30.88
N ASN A 648 40.23 -2.80 31.30
CA ASN A 648 41.63 -2.81 30.87
C ASN A 648 42.07 -4.11 30.22
N GLY A 649 41.13 -5.03 30.00
CA GLY A 649 41.39 -6.29 29.33
C GLY A 649 40.11 -6.89 28.79
N LEU A 650 39.91 -6.81 27.45
CA LEU A 650 38.79 -7.43 26.77
C LEU A 650 39.33 -8.45 25.74
N THR A 651 38.88 -9.69 25.86
CA THR A 651 39.20 -10.78 24.95
C THR A 651 37.90 -11.36 24.38
N ASN A 652 37.99 -12.39 23.58
CA ASN A 652 36.81 -13.12 23.12
C ASN A 652 36.18 -14.05 24.17
N ARG A 653 36.75 -14.11 25.41
CA ARG A 653 36.29 -15.01 26.48
C ARG A 653 36.14 -14.32 27.85
N SER A 654 36.60 -13.12 27.99
CA SER A 654 36.59 -12.41 29.28
C SER A 654 36.76 -10.91 29.11
N ALA A 655 36.33 -10.18 30.13
CA ALA A 655 36.66 -8.79 30.32
C ALA A 655 37.16 -8.56 31.73
N THR A 656 38.19 -7.72 31.93
CA THR A 656 38.65 -7.25 33.22
C THR A 656 38.13 -5.84 33.46
N ILE A 657 37.22 -5.69 34.41
CA ILE A 657 36.54 -4.44 34.77
C ILE A 657 36.93 -3.94 36.16
N PHE A 658 36.70 -2.66 36.40
CA PHE A 658 36.86 -2.04 37.72
C PHE A 658 36.00 -0.76 37.73
N LEU A 659 35.70 -0.23 38.92
CA LEU A 659 35.05 1.06 39.10
C LEU A 659 36.13 2.13 39.18
N GLU A 660 35.98 3.16 38.32
CA GLU A 660 36.85 4.34 38.37
C GLU A 660 36.05 5.49 38.95
N GLU A 661 36.45 5.93 40.13
CA GLU A 661 35.84 6.99 40.91
C GLU A 661 36.39 8.32 40.46
N GLU A 662 35.55 9.36 40.41
CA GLU A 662 36.03 10.72 40.23
C GLU A 662 36.69 11.24 41.54
N ARG A 663 37.47 12.29 41.48
CA ARG A 663 38.32 12.76 42.58
C ARG A 663 38.27 14.28 42.75
N SER A 664 37.15 14.89 42.48
CA SER A 664 36.98 16.35 42.55
C SER A 664 36.97 16.86 43.99
N PHE A 665 36.47 16.09 44.95
CA PHE A 665 36.35 16.48 46.36
C PHE A 665 37.51 15.97 47.22
N ASP A 666 37.96 14.73 46.99
CA ASP A 666 39.10 14.15 47.71
C ASP A 666 39.91 13.22 46.76
N ALA A 667 40.93 12.58 47.23
CA ALA A 667 41.81 11.71 46.45
C ALA A 667 41.48 10.23 46.62
N GLU A 668 40.37 9.91 47.25
CA GLU A 668 39.92 8.53 47.41
C GLU A 668 39.61 7.89 46.06
N VAL A 669 39.94 6.60 45.95
CA VAL A 669 39.66 5.76 44.78
C VAL A 669 38.97 4.45 45.14
N ALA A 670 38.70 4.29 46.45
CA ALA A 670 38.28 3.00 47.03
C ALA A 670 36.75 2.91 47.05
N HIS A 671 36.15 2.59 45.94
CA HIS A 671 34.70 2.45 45.80
C HIS A 671 34.15 1.21 46.49
N ASN A 672 33.01 1.33 47.16
CA ASN A 672 32.29 0.21 47.76
C ASN A 672 31.93 -0.87 46.72
N PRO A 673 31.90 -2.15 47.14
CA PRO A 673 31.51 -3.21 46.21
C PRO A 673 30.11 -2.99 45.60
N GLU A 674 30.03 -3.07 44.29
CA GLU A 674 28.79 -2.92 43.52
C GLU A 674 28.47 -4.19 42.73
N VAL A 675 27.17 -4.38 42.42
CA VAL A 675 26.70 -5.33 41.44
C VAL A 675 26.81 -4.66 40.08
N VAL A 676 27.50 -5.28 39.13
CA VAL A 676 27.64 -4.79 37.77
C VAL A 676 26.88 -5.71 36.79
N GLY A 677 25.93 -5.16 36.05
CA GLY A 677 25.33 -5.82 34.90
C GLY A 677 26.19 -5.60 33.67
N TRP A 678 26.40 -6.64 32.89
CA TRP A 678 27.20 -6.56 31.67
C TRP A 678 26.58 -7.30 30.49
N LEU A 679 26.87 -6.81 29.30
CA LEU A 679 26.53 -7.40 28.01
C LEU A 679 27.80 -7.50 27.17
N ALA A 680 28.12 -8.69 26.70
CA ALA A 680 29.05 -8.92 25.60
C ALA A 680 28.26 -9.35 24.37
N MET A 681 28.49 -8.73 23.23
CA MET A 681 27.78 -9.07 21.99
C MET A 681 28.63 -8.83 20.76
N GLU A 682 28.43 -9.64 19.72
CA GLU A 682 29.07 -9.39 18.44
C GLU A 682 28.58 -8.08 17.83
N THR A 683 29.44 -7.47 17.02
CA THR A 683 29.10 -6.22 16.33
C THR A 683 28.40 -6.51 15.01
N GLY A 684 27.34 -5.74 14.72
CA GLY A 684 26.54 -5.91 13.51
C GLY A 684 25.10 -5.43 13.67
N SER A 685 24.29 -5.70 12.67
CA SER A 685 22.88 -5.32 12.66
C SER A 685 22.01 -6.47 13.19
N LEU A 686 21.17 -6.17 14.18
CA LEU A 686 20.14 -7.08 14.68
C LEU A 686 18.92 -6.97 13.74
N VAL A 687 18.69 -8.00 12.93
CA VAL A 687 17.67 -8.00 11.89
C VAL A 687 16.62 -9.07 12.18
N LEU A 688 15.35 -8.71 12.42
CA LEU A 688 14.27 -9.68 12.55
C LEU A 688 14.02 -10.40 11.21
N PRO A 689 13.88 -11.73 11.22
CA PRO A 689 13.48 -12.46 10.02
C PRO A 689 12.09 -12.01 9.56
N PRO A 690 11.78 -12.12 8.25
CA PRO A 690 10.45 -11.85 7.72
C PRO A 690 9.41 -12.71 8.46
N GLY A 691 8.47 -12.09 9.16
CA GLY A 691 7.46 -12.77 9.98
C GLY A 691 7.64 -12.67 11.49
N GLY A 692 8.76 -12.14 11.98
CA GLY A 692 8.90 -11.72 13.36
C GLY A 692 7.90 -10.59 13.69
N MET A 693 7.29 -10.61 14.89
CA MET A 693 6.35 -9.56 15.28
C MET A 693 7.02 -8.19 15.21
N PRO A 694 6.41 -7.18 14.58
CA PRO A 694 6.92 -5.82 14.64
C PRO A 694 6.92 -5.35 16.10
N PRO A 695 7.86 -4.45 16.47
CA PRO A 695 7.83 -3.83 17.80
C PRO A 695 6.50 -3.13 18.02
N GLU A 696 5.90 -3.34 19.18
CA GLU A 696 4.79 -2.51 19.61
C GLU A 696 5.29 -1.06 19.74
N LYS A 697 4.81 -0.17 18.87
CA LYS A 697 5.22 1.24 18.90
C LYS A 697 4.73 1.88 20.19
N MET A 698 5.66 2.36 21.00
CA MET A 698 5.35 3.28 22.10
C MET A 698 4.92 4.63 21.51
N VAL A 699 3.62 4.91 21.49
CA VAL A 699 3.12 6.25 21.16
C VAL A 699 3.11 7.08 22.45
N MET A 700 4.01 8.05 22.55
CA MET A 700 3.94 9.06 23.60
C MET A 700 2.82 10.04 23.26
N ALA A 701 1.70 9.96 23.98
CA ALA A 701 0.67 10.99 23.91
C ALA A 701 1.10 12.19 24.79
N PRO A 702 1.03 13.43 24.29
CA PRO A 702 1.25 14.59 25.14
C PRO A 702 -0.02 14.84 25.98
N GLY A 703 0.06 14.60 27.27
CA GLY A 703 -1.07 14.91 28.16
C GLY A 703 -0.82 14.46 29.59
N LYS A 704 -1.25 15.27 30.50
CA LYS A 704 -1.21 15.08 31.95
C LYS A 704 -1.81 13.73 32.35
N ASN A 705 -1.03 12.91 33.03
CA ASN A 705 -1.41 11.66 33.67
C ASN A 705 -1.57 10.41 32.77
N GLY A 706 -0.49 9.66 32.62
CA GLY A 706 -0.50 8.25 32.25
C GLY A 706 -0.47 7.95 30.74
N LEU A 707 0.49 7.14 30.36
CA LEU A 707 0.63 6.50 29.06
C LEU A 707 -0.61 5.63 28.77
N LYS A 708 -1.31 5.88 27.70
CA LYS A 708 -2.26 4.93 27.14
C LYS A 708 -1.54 4.17 26.02
N PHE A 709 -1.54 2.87 26.12
CA PHE A 709 -1.03 1.96 25.09
C PHE A 709 -2.23 1.44 24.28
N GLU A 710 -2.14 1.55 22.96
CA GLU A 710 -2.93 0.71 22.06
C GLU A 710 -1.99 -0.38 21.55
N THR A 711 -2.14 -1.59 22.07
CA THR A 711 -1.32 -2.73 21.68
C THR A 711 -2.00 -3.49 20.54
N ALA A 712 -1.20 -4.03 19.60
CA ALA A 712 -1.69 -4.96 18.59
C ALA A 712 -2.39 -6.18 19.22
N GLY A 713 -2.05 -6.51 20.48
CA GLY A 713 -2.71 -7.54 21.27
C GLY A 713 -4.14 -7.21 21.66
N GLU A 714 -4.46 -5.94 21.98
CA GLU A 714 -5.83 -5.52 22.30
C GLU A 714 -6.72 -5.48 21.04
N LEU A 715 -6.16 -5.10 19.88
CA LEU A 715 -6.85 -5.23 18.60
C LEU A 715 -7.08 -6.70 18.21
N ALA A 716 -6.13 -7.59 18.45
CA ALA A 716 -6.27 -9.03 18.21
C ALA A 716 -7.28 -9.68 19.18
N ALA A 717 -7.30 -9.26 20.44
CA ALA A 717 -8.29 -9.72 21.43
C ALA A 717 -9.72 -9.22 21.10
N ALA A 718 -9.87 -7.97 20.64
CA ALA A 718 -11.13 -7.43 20.16
C ALA A 718 -11.61 -8.13 18.89
N ALA A 719 -10.70 -8.46 17.97
CA ALA A 719 -11.00 -9.23 16.75
C ALA A 719 -11.30 -10.71 17.04
N ALA A 720 -10.71 -11.30 18.09
CA ALA A 720 -11.00 -12.66 18.55
C ALA A 720 -12.37 -12.74 19.26
N LEU A 721 -12.73 -11.72 20.05
CA LEU A 721 -14.05 -11.58 20.67
C LEU A 721 -15.15 -11.38 19.61
N GLN A 722 -14.89 -10.60 18.56
CA GLN A 722 -15.82 -10.46 17.42
C GLN A 722 -15.99 -11.76 16.62
N ARG A 723 -14.97 -12.63 16.57
CA ARG A 723 -15.05 -13.95 15.92
C ARG A 723 -15.82 -14.95 16.73
N SER A 724 -15.66 -15.00 18.03
CA SER A 724 -16.44 -15.89 18.91
C SER A 724 -17.93 -15.55 18.93
N TRP A 725 -18.29 -14.28 18.75
CA TRP A 725 -19.68 -13.82 18.67
C TRP A 725 -20.36 -14.15 17.34
N LYS A 726 -19.60 -14.27 16.24
CA LYS A 726 -20.17 -14.66 14.93
C LYS A 726 -20.40 -16.16 14.79
N GLU A 727 -19.75 -16.99 15.58
CA GLU A 727 -19.94 -18.45 15.55
C GLU A 727 -21.17 -18.92 16.34
N ASP A 728 -21.68 -18.13 17.30
CA ASP A 728 -22.85 -18.47 18.12
C ASP A 728 -24.21 -18.03 17.54
N THR A 729 -24.22 -17.33 16.38
CA THR A 729 -25.46 -16.89 15.72
C THR A 729 -25.74 -17.66 14.42
N LYS A 730 -25.76 -18.97 14.43
CA LYS A 730 -26.35 -19.76 13.34
C LYS A 730 -27.85 -19.96 13.58
N PRO A 731 -28.71 -19.66 12.60
CA PRO A 731 -30.14 -19.93 12.75
C PRO A 731 -30.38 -21.43 12.73
N PHE A 732 -31.14 -21.89 13.71
CA PHE A 732 -31.63 -23.26 13.77
C PHE A 732 -32.46 -23.58 12.51
N GLY A 733 -32.06 -24.59 11.78
CA GLY A 733 -32.81 -25.17 10.68
C GLY A 733 -34.05 -25.89 11.18
N SER A 734 -35.15 -25.65 10.48
CA SER A 734 -36.39 -26.35 10.64
C SER A 734 -36.21 -27.86 10.40
N HIS A 735 -36.38 -28.66 11.44
CA HIS A 735 -36.67 -30.09 11.30
C HIS A 735 -38.13 -30.36 11.68
N GLU A 736 -38.93 -30.74 10.70
CA GLU A 736 -40.16 -31.45 10.93
C GLU A 736 -39.87 -32.83 11.50
N GLY A 737 -40.33 -33.08 12.71
CA GLY A 737 -40.25 -34.39 13.36
C GLY A 737 -41.25 -34.48 14.50
N LYS A 738 -42.34 -35.22 14.27
CA LYS A 738 -43.36 -35.57 15.23
C LYS A 738 -42.77 -36.23 16.47
N CYS A 739 -43.11 -35.71 17.64
CA CYS A 739 -43.10 -36.48 18.86
C CYS A 739 -44.38 -36.28 19.67
N CYS A 740 -45.07 -37.39 19.89
CA CYS A 740 -46.21 -37.55 20.78
C CYS A 740 -45.73 -37.56 22.22
N CYS A 741 -46.30 -36.75 23.09
CA CYS A 741 -46.62 -37.11 24.47
C CYS A 741 -47.63 -36.11 25.05
N PRO A 742 -48.59 -36.55 25.88
CA PRO A 742 -49.75 -35.77 26.25
C PRO A 742 -49.63 -35.12 27.66
N GLY A 743 -50.27 -33.97 27.76
CA GLY A 743 -50.67 -33.37 29.03
C GLY A 743 -49.97 -32.09 29.44
N CYS A 744 -50.63 -31.00 29.22
CA CYS A 744 -50.99 -30.02 30.20
C CYS A 744 -51.63 -28.80 29.57
N SER A 745 -52.87 -28.62 29.90
CA SER A 745 -53.70 -27.45 29.65
C SER A 745 -53.28 -26.28 30.52
N GLY A 746 -53.46 -25.08 29.99
CA GLY A 746 -53.76 -23.92 30.85
C GLY A 746 -53.10 -22.62 30.56
N GLU A 747 -53.89 -21.75 29.98
CA GLU A 747 -53.93 -20.27 30.20
C GLU A 747 -52.81 -19.32 29.83
N SER A 748 -53.26 -18.41 29.02
CA SER A 748 -52.72 -17.10 28.64
C SER A 748 -52.34 -16.19 29.79
N VAL A 749 -51.17 -15.53 29.72
CA VAL A 749 -51.00 -14.14 30.19
C VAL A 749 -49.90 -13.49 29.32
N LEU A 750 -50.24 -12.38 28.74
CA LEU A 750 -49.35 -11.36 28.17
C LEU A 750 -48.45 -10.81 29.26
N ASP A 751 -47.17 -10.74 29.10
CA ASP A 751 -46.40 -9.60 29.59
C ASP A 751 -45.02 -9.50 28.96
N ASP A 752 -44.61 -8.27 28.84
CA ASP A 752 -43.41 -7.69 28.27
C ASP A 752 -42.11 -8.25 28.83
N GLY A 753 -41.19 -8.61 27.95
CA GLY A 753 -39.82 -8.92 28.31
C GLY A 753 -38.85 -8.32 27.30
N GLN A 754 -38.45 -7.08 27.53
CA GLN A 754 -37.31 -6.45 26.82
C GLN A 754 -36.07 -7.29 26.96
N SER A 755 -35.53 -7.71 25.82
CA SER A 755 -34.27 -8.39 25.71
C SER A 755 -33.10 -7.41 25.81
N GLY A 756 -32.21 -7.65 26.76
CA GLY A 756 -30.99 -6.88 27.02
C GLY A 756 -29.91 -6.99 25.95
N ALA A 757 -30.24 -6.72 24.70
CA ALA A 757 -29.25 -6.58 23.59
C ALA A 757 -28.86 -5.14 23.30
N GLY A 758 -29.45 -4.16 23.99
CA GLY A 758 -29.22 -2.72 23.77
C GLY A 758 -27.97 -2.16 24.45
N ASP A 759 -27.54 -2.73 25.56
CA ASP A 759 -26.54 -2.10 26.41
C ASP A 759 -25.08 -2.31 25.94
N LEU A 760 -24.81 -3.39 25.20
CA LEU A 760 -23.44 -3.65 24.73
C LEU A 760 -23.11 -2.87 23.45
N ALA A 761 -24.10 -2.59 22.61
CA ALA A 761 -23.92 -1.76 21.43
C ALA A 761 -23.73 -0.28 21.82
N SER A 762 -24.38 0.16 22.90
CA SER A 762 -24.19 1.50 23.46
C SER A 762 -22.84 1.68 24.14
N LEU A 763 -22.27 0.60 24.72
CA LEU A 763 -20.93 0.64 25.31
C LEU A 763 -19.82 0.74 24.26
N ILE A 764 -19.99 0.09 23.10
CA ILE A 764 -19.01 0.14 22.00
C ILE A 764 -19.10 1.47 21.23
N LEU A 765 -20.30 2.05 21.09
CA LEU A 765 -20.48 3.39 20.52
C LEU A 765 -20.03 4.51 21.48
N GLY A 766 -20.13 4.30 22.78
CA GLY A 766 -19.65 5.24 23.79
C GLY A 766 -18.13 5.42 23.83
N LEU A 767 -17.39 4.40 23.41
CA LEU A 767 -15.92 4.44 23.31
C LEU A 767 -15.40 5.15 22.04
N LYS A 768 -16.27 5.39 21.05
CA LYS A 768 -15.89 6.07 19.79
C LYS A 768 -16.25 7.56 19.70
N MET A 769 -16.99 8.09 20.66
CA MET A 769 -17.42 9.48 20.62
C MET A 769 -17.26 10.17 21.99
N GLN A 770 -16.06 10.53 22.33
CA GLN A 770 -15.80 11.63 23.26
C GLN A 770 -14.79 12.58 22.62
N ALA A 771 -15.30 13.45 21.74
CA ALA A 771 -14.72 14.75 21.51
C ALA A 771 -15.34 15.73 22.54
N PRO A 772 -14.58 16.60 23.18
CA PRO A 772 -15.13 17.48 24.20
C PRO A 772 -15.96 18.58 23.54
N THR A 773 -17.27 18.54 23.75
CA THR A 773 -18.14 19.71 23.55
C THR A 773 -18.06 20.58 24.78
N ASN A 774 -17.39 21.70 24.64
CA ASN A 774 -17.44 22.78 25.60
C ASN A 774 -18.64 23.67 25.26
N SER A 775 -19.76 23.51 25.98
CA SER A 775 -20.84 24.45 26.00
C SER A 775 -20.78 25.24 27.30
N GLY A 776 -20.21 26.43 27.24
CA GLY A 776 -20.31 27.43 28.29
C GLY A 776 -20.80 28.76 27.69
N LYS A 777 -22.03 29.10 27.97
CA LYS A 777 -22.61 30.43 27.76
C LYS A 777 -21.90 31.47 28.62
N ALA A 778 -21.48 32.57 28.04
CA ALA A 778 -21.53 33.88 28.67
C ALA A 778 -21.34 35.02 27.65
N ALA A 779 -22.36 35.80 27.51
CA ALA A 779 -22.45 37.25 27.54
C ALA A 779 -21.44 38.10 26.75
N THR A 780 -22.03 38.80 25.85
CA THR A 780 -21.68 40.05 25.16
C THR A 780 -21.01 41.11 26.02
N GLN A 781 -19.96 41.75 25.56
CA GLN A 781 -19.84 43.15 25.16
C GLN A 781 -18.40 43.52 24.70
N PRO A 782 -18.24 44.54 23.85
CA PRO A 782 -17.04 44.79 23.06
C PRO A 782 -16.10 45.79 23.71
N LEU A 783 -14.80 45.64 23.50
CA LEU A 783 -13.86 46.72 23.75
C LEU A 783 -12.81 46.82 22.64
N GLN A 784 -12.71 48.02 22.19
CA GLN A 784 -11.92 48.70 21.22
C GLN A 784 -10.42 48.34 21.15
N SER A 785 -9.93 48.46 19.93
CA SER A 785 -8.49 48.58 19.55
C SER A 785 -7.81 49.79 20.20
N PRO A 786 -6.50 49.82 20.32
CA PRO A 786 -5.69 50.71 19.49
C PRO A 786 -4.52 49.96 18.83
N GLY A 787 -4.23 50.15 17.65
CA GLY A 787 -3.68 51.04 16.75
C GLY A 787 -2.13 51.22 16.88
N LEU A 788 -1.44 51.23 15.73
CA LEU A 788 -0.10 51.73 15.44
C LEU A 788 1.03 50.71 15.41
N PHE A 789 1.54 50.46 14.24
CA PHE A 789 2.64 51.08 13.47
C PHE A 789 2.77 50.27 12.15
N GLY A 790 2.78 50.74 11.08
CA GLY A 790 3.34 51.62 10.08
C GLY A 790 4.49 50.98 9.33
N PRO A 791 4.52 51.06 7.99
CA PRO A 791 5.49 50.31 7.15
C PRO A 791 6.80 51.06 6.92
N LEU A 792 7.91 50.37 6.86
CA LEU A 792 9.19 50.92 6.38
C LEU A 792 9.39 50.59 4.90
N THR A 793 9.27 51.58 4.10
CA THR A 793 9.78 51.72 2.75
C THR A 793 11.29 51.90 2.75
N LEU A 794 11.97 51.32 1.81
CA LEU A 794 13.22 51.84 1.28
C LEU A 794 13.23 51.88 -0.26
N ALA A 795 13.24 53.07 -0.75
CA ALA A 795 13.58 53.61 -2.02
C ALA A 795 14.93 53.03 -2.56
N GLY A 796 15.27 53.02 -3.78
CA GLY A 796 14.94 53.75 -4.98
C GLY A 796 16.05 53.55 -5.98
N ALA A 797 15.75 53.74 -7.23
CA ALA A 797 16.46 54.42 -8.30
C ALA A 797 15.96 53.85 -9.61
N GLN A 798 15.14 54.53 -10.31
CA GLN A 798 15.24 55.42 -11.47
C GLN A 798 16.33 54.99 -12.47
N THR A 799 16.06 54.75 -13.77
CA THR A 799 15.62 55.76 -14.75
C THR A 799 15.27 55.15 -16.11
N ARG A 800 14.25 55.75 -16.74
CA ARG A 800 14.04 56.12 -18.16
C ARG A 800 14.07 54.98 -19.18
N GLY A 801 13.19 54.83 -20.13
CA GLY A 801 12.22 55.79 -20.72
C GLY A 801 12.21 55.52 -22.22
N VAL A 802 11.06 55.81 -22.83
CA VAL A 802 10.85 56.01 -24.29
C VAL A 802 10.49 54.77 -25.10
N SER A 803 9.21 54.53 -25.36
CA SER A 803 8.23 54.96 -26.36
C SER A 803 8.48 54.49 -27.78
N ASP A 804 7.34 54.08 -28.32
CA ASP A 804 6.83 54.15 -29.67
C ASP A 804 7.01 52.97 -30.61
N SER A 805 5.90 52.27 -30.79
CA SER A 805 4.93 52.29 -31.91
C SER A 805 5.43 51.82 -33.30
N VAL A 806 4.50 51.14 -33.93
CA VAL A 806 4.19 51.05 -35.37
C VAL A 806 4.30 49.68 -36.02
N GLU A 807 3.12 49.17 -36.28
CA GLU A 807 2.62 48.39 -37.44
C GLU A 807 3.52 48.25 -38.66
N ARG A 808 3.43 47.06 -39.28
CA ARG A 808 2.86 46.80 -40.62
C ARG A 808 3.41 45.55 -41.28
N ASP A 809 2.43 44.74 -41.66
CA ASP A 809 2.23 44.00 -42.92
C ASP A 809 3.38 43.91 -43.95
N TRP A 810 3.48 42.74 -44.56
CA TRP A 810 3.40 42.39 -46.00
C TRP A 810 4.00 41.02 -46.29
N SER A 811 3.19 40.06 -46.64
CA SER A 811 2.85 39.37 -47.91
C SER A 811 4.04 38.93 -48.80
N SER A 812 3.93 37.65 -49.15
CA SER A 812 4.16 36.98 -50.45
C SER A 812 5.50 37.05 -51.15
N SER A 813 6.03 35.89 -51.51
CA SER A 813 6.07 35.33 -52.86
C SER A 813 7.18 34.27 -53.03
N SER A 814 6.75 33.14 -53.49
CA SER A 814 7.16 32.30 -54.62
C SER A 814 8.58 32.44 -55.18
N SER A 815 9.24 31.28 -55.37
CA SER A 815 9.61 30.66 -56.66
C SER A 815 10.73 29.63 -56.45
N LYS A 816 10.45 28.38 -56.82
CA LYS A 816 10.98 27.58 -57.93
C LYS A 816 12.49 27.61 -58.13
N SER A 817 13.18 26.51 -58.08
CA SER A 817 13.48 25.60 -59.17
C SER A 817 14.75 24.78 -58.90
N ASN A 818 14.57 23.53 -59.18
CA ASN A 818 15.35 22.63 -60.04
C ASN A 818 16.75 22.11 -59.67
N ARG A 819 16.75 20.77 -59.64
CA ARG A 819 17.66 19.83 -60.34
C ARG A 819 19.14 19.90 -59.98
N THR A 820 19.86 18.82 -59.75
CA THR A 820 20.08 17.56 -60.43
C THR A 820 21.07 16.73 -59.62
N GLU A 821 20.80 15.46 -59.59
CA GLU A 821 21.68 14.30 -59.91
C GLU A 821 23.10 14.19 -59.32
N ASN A 822 23.27 13.07 -58.78
CA ASN A 822 24.17 11.93 -59.06
C ASN A 822 25.31 11.60 -58.10
N ASN A 823 25.20 10.39 -57.65
CA ASN A 823 26.14 9.27 -57.68
C ASN A 823 27.35 9.22 -56.73
N SER A 824 27.28 8.09 -56.04
CA SER A 824 28.27 7.00 -56.01
C SER A 824 29.37 7.04 -54.94
N ASP A 825 29.42 5.87 -54.36
CA ASP A 825 30.60 5.12 -53.89
C ASP A 825 31.07 5.25 -52.44
N SER A 826 30.77 4.21 -51.73
CA SER A 826 31.63 3.62 -50.68
C SER A 826 33.01 3.26 -51.25
N PRO A 827 34.10 3.03 -50.51
CA PRO A 827 34.15 2.09 -49.39
C PRO A 827 35.21 2.32 -48.26
N LEU A 828 35.03 1.61 -47.18
CA LEU A 828 36.01 0.76 -46.41
C LEU A 828 37.13 1.41 -45.57
N PHE A 829 37.24 0.77 -44.36
CA PHE A 829 38.40 0.51 -43.49
C PHE A 829 38.80 1.55 -42.45
N SER A 830 38.71 1.25 -41.25
CA SER A 830 39.49 0.51 -40.25
C SER A 830 39.72 1.36 -38.98
N THR A 831 39.42 0.70 -37.86
CA THR A 831 39.97 0.95 -36.53
C THR A 831 41.50 0.89 -36.50
N PRO A 832 42.29 1.31 -35.47
CA PRO A 832 42.00 1.21 -34.04
C PRO A 832 42.69 2.29 -33.14
N GLY A 833 42.36 2.26 -31.87
CA GLY A 833 43.38 2.38 -30.84
C GLY A 833 43.37 3.53 -29.84
N THR A 834 42.90 3.27 -28.67
CA THR A 834 43.64 3.28 -27.39
C THR A 834 44.01 4.62 -26.72
N LYS A 835 43.47 4.74 -25.51
CA LYS A 835 44.05 5.15 -24.21
C LYS A 835 44.02 6.63 -23.75
N LEU A 836 43.47 6.65 -22.52
CA LEU A 836 43.94 7.33 -21.28
C LEU A 836 43.92 8.87 -21.21
N LEU A 837 43.04 9.40 -20.47
CA LEU A 837 43.24 9.73 -19.03
C LEU A 837 41.86 9.98 -18.42
#